data_25ac7bad86bb623b806c4791dfbef495
#
_entry.id   25ac7bad86bb623b806c4791dfbef495
#
_cell.length_a   1.000
_cell.length_b   1.000
_cell.length_c   1.000
_cell.angle_alpha   90.00
_cell.angle_beta   90.00
_cell.angle_gamma   90.00
#
_symmetry.space_group_name_H-M   'P 1'
#
loop_
_entity.id
_entity.type
_entity.pdbx_description
1 polymer ?
#
loop_
_entity_poly.entity_id
_entity_poly.type
_entity_poly.pdbx_seq_one_letter_code
_entity_poly.pdbx_strand_id
1 'polypeptide(L)'
;MAIFPQGYQNIAARCRNTEDGGAERRVLRQLQRCLEDDYLVWHNVPVGNKGRLPDFVVLHPGRGLLVLEVKGWRAGALHQVSRHDVELNLANGQGRVSRIHPGLQARGYAIELVNQMQRDPCLCQTEGRHKGNLAVPWGSGVVFANIERQRITDPHWDEFFPHETTLTREDLAEDLDPAAFQARLWGMFTVEFRLKTALTLPQRDRIRWHLFPEIRLQTQASLLDEDGDDAGEPGATAAPSPSEALMMVMDLQQEQLARSMGEGHRVIHGVAGSGKTMILVYRAQQLAAAARPDWPILVLCYNRPLAARIDALMRQRGLDERVQVRTFHGWCYDMADTYQLGIPKKGFRPDYDALADRVVEAVAHGRIPRAQYAALMIDEAHDFEDAWLRLAPQLVDPATNSLLVLYDDAQSIYRQPRRKFSFASVGIEARGRTSVLKVNYRNTAEALKLATATAGQLLRGGEPDGAVDGQGEGDSDIVQQTPLGAGRSGPAPELLRGRTPREEAELIADRLAEALADGVSPADMGVLARRHDLLDPVEKALHLRGIRTQRLQRAGTWEPDSVKLTTLHASKGLEFHTVAIVGLQAVPDAHHSEEEEWRLLYVAMTRATYRLVLGACGESGAVERVAVGVSVKAVYSPAVAEVNQNYQLSGQATPT
;
A
#
# COMPACT_ATOMS: atom_id res chain seq x y z
N MET A 1 -30.75 5.51 3.69
CA MET A 1 -29.75 4.91 4.60
C MET A 1 -28.44 5.69 4.48
N ALA A 2 -27.74 5.89 5.58
CA ALA A 2 -26.46 6.59 5.59
C ALA A 2 -25.47 5.97 4.59
N ILE A 3 -24.62 6.81 4.03
CA ILE A 3 -23.52 6.41 3.16
C ILE A 3 -22.31 6.06 4.04
N PHE A 4 -21.79 4.84 3.87
CA PHE A 4 -20.58 4.36 4.55
C PHE A 4 -19.45 4.26 3.53
N PRO A 5 -18.57 5.29 3.41
CA PRO A 5 -17.52 5.32 2.40
C PRO A 5 -16.57 4.12 2.42
N GLN A 6 -16.30 3.58 3.60
CA GLN A 6 -15.47 2.36 3.78
C GLN A 6 -16.22 1.06 3.45
N GLY A 7 -17.51 1.13 3.13
CA GLY A 7 -18.41 -0.02 2.95
C GLY A 7 -18.93 -0.58 4.29
N TYR A 8 -20.24 -0.65 4.44
CA TYR A 8 -20.89 -1.14 5.68
C TYR A 8 -20.40 -2.52 6.10
N GLN A 9 -20.31 -3.48 5.19
CA GLN A 9 -19.86 -4.85 5.46
C GLN A 9 -18.39 -4.89 5.96
N ASN A 10 -17.54 -4.03 5.41
CA ASN A 10 -16.15 -3.93 5.83
C ASN A 10 -16.05 -3.37 7.25
N ILE A 11 -16.86 -2.35 7.59
CA ILE A 11 -16.92 -1.79 8.95
C ILE A 11 -17.44 -2.86 9.92
N ALA A 12 -18.51 -3.54 9.58
CA ALA A 12 -19.10 -4.60 10.41
C ALA A 12 -18.13 -5.76 10.67
N ALA A 13 -17.27 -6.08 9.69
CA ALA A 13 -16.21 -7.07 9.87
C ALA A 13 -15.09 -6.57 10.79
N ARG A 14 -14.67 -5.31 10.67
CA ARG A 14 -13.64 -4.70 11.53
C ARG A 14 -14.07 -4.65 12.99
N CYS A 15 -15.32 -4.24 13.27
CA CYS A 15 -15.86 -4.22 14.64
C CYS A 15 -15.82 -5.59 15.35
N ARG A 16 -15.62 -6.71 14.66
CA ARG A 16 -15.48 -8.03 15.32
C ARG A 16 -14.17 -8.17 16.09
N ASN A 17 -13.17 -7.39 15.73
CA ASN A 17 -11.79 -7.56 16.16
C ASN A 17 -11.32 -6.46 17.14
N THR A 18 -12.22 -5.55 17.56
CA THR A 18 -11.91 -4.50 18.53
C THR A 18 -12.33 -4.92 19.94
N GLU A 19 -11.70 -4.36 20.97
CA GLU A 19 -12.02 -4.61 22.40
C GLU A 19 -13.51 -4.35 22.68
N ASP A 20 -14.05 -3.26 22.10
CA ASP A 20 -15.45 -2.84 22.22
C ASP A 20 -16.32 -3.25 21.02
N GLY A 21 -15.88 -4.21 20.21
CA GLY A 21 -16.48 -4.52 18.90
C GLY A 21 -17.96 -4.94 18.92
N GLY A 22 -18.43 -5.52 20.01
CA GLY A 22 -19.84 -5.81 20.23
C GLY A 22 -20.67 -4.53 20.40
N ALA A 23 -20.12 -3.53 21.08
CA ALA A 23 -20.70 -2.21 21.28
C ALA A 23 -20.69 -1.39 19.99
N GLU A 24 -19.55 -1.34 19.31
CA GLU A 24 -19.42 -0.65 18.02
C GLU A 24 -20.40 -1.20 16.97
N ARG A 25 -20.60 -2.53 16.89
CA ARG A 25 -21.58 -3.13 15.98
C ARG A 25 -23.04 -2.72 16.27
N ARG A 26 -23.39 -2.51 17.54
CA ARG A 26 -24.72 -2.00 17.89
C ARG A 26 -24.88 -0.56 17.42
N VAL A 27 -23.88 0.27 17.69
CA VAL A 27 -23.87 1.67 17.21
C VAL A 27 -23.92 1.71 15.68
N LEU A 28 -23.13 0.91 14.98
CA LEU A 28 -23.13 0.82 13.52
C LEU A 28 -24.52 0.47 12.95
N ARG A 29 -25.21 -0.52 13.54
CA ARG A 29 -26.58 -0.89 13.13
C ARG A 29 -27.56 0.23 13.37
N GLN A 30 -27.45 0.93 14.50
CA GLN A 30 -28.33 2.06 14.82
C GLN A 30 -28.11 3.22 13.85
N LEU A 31 -26.85 3.57 13.54
CA LEU A 31 -26.51 4.59 12.54
C LEU A 31 -27.07 4.20 11.16
N GLN A 32 -26.94 2.93 10.75
CA GLN A 32 -27.49 2.47 9.47
C GLN A 32 -29.02 2.57 9.42
N ARG A 33 -29.71 2.21 10.51
CA ARG A 33 -31.16 2.17 10.59
C ARG A 33 -31.79 3.57 10.65
N CYS A 34 -31.18 4.48 11.40
CA CYS A 34 -31.80 5.76 11.76
C CYS A 34 -31.32 6.95 10.93
N LEU A 35 -30.22 6.82 10.17
CA LEU A 35 -29.69 7.92 9.36
C LEU A 35 -30.09 7.76 7.90
N GLU A 36 -30.38 8.89 7.24
CA GLU A 36 -30.79 9.00 5.85
C GLU A 36 -29.58 8.98 4.90
N ASP A 37 -29.80 9.11 3.61
CA ASP A 37 -28.77 8.97 2.56
C ASP A 37 -27.87 10.22 2.37
N ASP A 38 -28.19 11.32 3.04
CA ASP A 38 -27.36 12.51 3.10
C ASP A 38 -26.27 12.45 4.19
N TYR A 39 -26.34 11.47 5.10
CA TYR A 39 -25.32 11.24 6.11
C TYR A 39 -24.16 10.41 5.58
N LEU A 40 -22.95 10.83 5.96
CA LEU A 40 -21.70 10.12 5.71
C LEU A 40 -21.14 9.63 7.05
N VAL A 41 -20.80 8.34 7.14
CA VAL A 41 -20.32 7.70 8.37
C VAL A 41 -19.01 6.98 8.10
N TRP A 42 -17.98 7.30 8.87
CA TRP A 42 -16.69 6.61 8.87
C TRP A 42 -16.42 5.93 10.21
N HIS A 43 -15.64 4.88 10.18
CA HIS A 43 -15.25 4.09 11.35
C HIS A 43 -13.73 3.94 11.40
N ASN A 44 -13.15 4.20 12.58
CA ASN A 44 -11.70 4.05 12.83
C ASN A 44 -10.84 4.70 11.74
N VAL A 45 -11.14 5.96 11.39
CA VAL A 45 -10.31 6.75 10.46
C VAL A 45 -9.24 7.51 11.22
N PRO A 46 -7.97 7.48 10.78
CA PRO A 46 -6.89 8.18 11.46
C PRO A 46 -7.08 9.70 11.39
N VAL A 47 -7.07 10.36 12.53
CA VAL A 47 -7.17 11.82 12.64
C VAL A 47 -5.94 12.42 13.30
N GLY A 48 -5.55 13.60 12.83
CA GLY A 48 -4.41 14.36 13.33
C GLY A 48 -3.05 13.73 13.03
N ASN A 49 -1.98 14.41 13.44
CA ASN A 49 -0.60 13.97 13.18
C ASN A 49 -0.21 12.70 13.96
N LYS A 50 -0.94 12.39 15.03
CA LYS A 50 -0.71 11.19 15.87
C LYS A 50 -1.49 9.96 15.38
N GLY A 51 -2.28 10.09 14.31
CA GLY A 51 -3.06 8.99 13.75
C GLY A 51 -4.05 8.37 14.73
N ARG A 52 -4.67 9.16 15.60
CA ARG A 52 -5.67 8.69 16.54
C ARG A 52 -6.91 8.22 15.81
N LEU A 53 -7.56 7.17 16.31
CA LEU A 53 -8.67 6.48 15.66
C LEU A 53 -9.96 6.70 16.47
N PRO A 54 -10.80 7.70 16.13
CA PRO A 54 -12.14 7.79 16.68
C PRO A 54 -13.00 6.62 16.19
N ASP A 55 -13.85 6.06 17.05
CA ASP A 55 -14.70 4.93 16.69
C ASP A 55 -15.63 5.28 15.54
N PHE A 56 -16.32 6.41 15.61
CA PHE A 56 -17.14 6.91 14.49
C PHE A 56 -16.97 8.40 14.25
N VAL A 57 -17.00 8.78 12.98
CA VAL A 57 -17.13 10.17 12.53
C VAL A 57 -18.38 10.25 11.64
N VAL A 58 -19.31 11.12 11.98
CA VAL A 58 -20.58 11.30 11.27
C VAL A 58 -20.63 12.73 10.70
N LEU A 59 -20.88 12.86 9.40
CA LEU A 59 -21.07 14.14 8.72
C LEU A 59 -22.48 14.24 8.16
N HIS A 60 -23.14 15.37 8.42
CA HIS A 60 -24.37 15.76 7.73
C HIS A 60 -24.17 17.13 7.06
N PRO A 61 -24.51 17.28 5.77
CA PRO A 61 -24.23 18.50 5.01
C PRO A 61 -24.86 19.79 5.58
N GLY A 62 -26.03 19.66 6.20
CA GLY A 62 -26.74 20.78 6.79
C GLY A 62 -26.52 20.98 8.29
N ARG A 63 -25.81 20.08 8.98
CA ARG A 63 -25.65 20.13 10.44
C ARG A 63 -24.21 20.17 10.92
N GLY A 64 -23.28 19.48 10.24
CA GLY A 64 -21.85 19.50 10.56
C GLY A 64 -21.25 18.13 10.83
N LEU A 65 -20.20 18.10 11.63
CA LEU A 65 -19.34 16.95 11.90
C LEU A 65 -19.47 16.51 13.37
N LEU A 66 -19.70 15.21 13.62
CA LEU A 66 -19.79 14.65 14.95
C LEU A 66 -18.79 13.49 15.11
N VAL A 67 -18.02 13.52 16.20
CA VAL A 67 -17.08 12.47 16.56
C VAL A 67 -17.62 11.69 17.76
N LEU A 68 -17.74 10.37 17.62
CA LEU A 68 -18.27 9.49 18.68
C LEU A 68 -17.19 8.53 19.16
N GLU A 69 -17.10 8.38 20.47
CA GLU A 69 -16.34 7.35 21.16
C GLU A 69 -17.28 6.34 21.78
N VAL A 70 -17.08 5.07 21.52
CA VAL A 70 -17.96 3.97 21.96
C VAL A 70 -17.27 3.17 23.05
N LYS A 71 -18.00 2.89 24.14
CA LYS A 71 -17.52 2.03 25.22
C LYS A 71 -18.49 0.88 25.46
N GLY A 72 -17.94 -0.34 25.43
CA GLY A 72 -18.64 -1.57 25.74
C GLY A 72 -18.71 -1.91 27.23
N TRP A 73 -18.35 -0.95 28.10
CA TRP A 73 -18.32 -1.16 29.54
C TRP A 73 -19.69 -1.54 30.10
N ARG A 74 -19.70 -2.30 31.18
CA ARG A 74 -20.90 -2.64 31.95
C ARG A 74 -20.97 -1.74 33.18
N ALA A 75 -22.16 -1.43 33.65
CA ALA A 75 -22.35 -0.56 34.83
C ALA A 75 -21.56 -1.02 36.06
N GLY A 76 -21.49 -2.34 36.32
CA GLY A 76 -20.74 -2.91 37.44
C GLY A 76 -19.21 -2.85 37.27
N ALA A 77 -18.70 -2.50 36.11
CA ALA A 77 -17.27 -2.28 35.91
C ALA A 77 -16.82 -0.87 36.30
N LEU A 78 -17.72 0.13 36.31
CA LEU A 78 -17.42 1.48 36.72
C LEU A 78 -17.24 1.51 38.26
N HIS A 79 -16.08 2.02 38.71
CA HIS A 79 -15.77 2.17 40.12
C HIS A 79 -15.78 3.63 40.57
N GLN A 80 -15.01 4.47 39.90
CA GLN A 80 -14.92 5.89 40.18
C GLN A 80 -14.78 6.66 38.88
N VAL A 81 -15.42 7.83 38.83
CA VAL A 81 -15.38 8.73 37.67
C VAL A 81 -14.83 10.08 38.10
N SER A 82 -13.91 10.63 37.35
CA SER A 82 -13.38 11.98 37.50
C SER A 82 -13.44 12.74 36.18
N ARG A 83 -13.08 14.02 36.19
CA ARG A 83 -13.01 14.82 34.96
C ARG A 83 -11.94 14.35 33.97
N HIS A 84 -10.92 13.61 34.42
CA HIS A 84 -9.79 13.20 33.59
C HIS A 84 -9.77 11.69 33.34
N ASP A 85 -10.18 10.90 34.31
CA ASP A 85 -10.02 9.45 34.31
C ASP A 85 -11.28 8.74 34.79
N VAL A 86 -11.42 7.49 34.35
CA VAL A 86 -12.41 6.54 34.83
C VAL A 86 -11.70 5.30 35.34
N GLU A 87 -11.93 4.95 36.61
CA GLU A 87 -11.45 3.70 37.19
C GLU A 87 -12.45 2.57 36.92
N LEU A 88 -11.94 1.48 36.38
CA LEU A 88 -12.72 0.29 36.05
C LEU A 88 -12.25 -0.89 36.92
N ASN A 89 -13.20 -1.63 37.48
CA ASN A 89 -12.94 -2.94 38.08
C ASN A 89 -12.65 -3.97 37.00
N LEU A 90 -11.56 -4.72 37.14
CA LEU A 90 -11.25 -5.83 36.23
C LEU A 90 -12.24 -6.98 36.41
N ALA A 91 -12.61 -7.64 35.29
CA ALA A 91 -13.59 -8.72 35.28
C ALA A 91 -13.27 -9.90 36.19
N ASN A 92 -11.98 -10.09 36.53
CA ASN A 92 -11.49 -11.17 37.38
C ASN A 92 -11.48 -10.82 38.87
N GLY A 93 -11.97 -9.65 39.28
CA GLY A 93 -11.94 -9.20 40.66
C GLY A 93 -10.53 -8.89 41.23
N GLN A 94 -9.50 -8.96 40.37
CA GLN A 94 -8.09 -8.79 40.76
C GLN A 94 -7.55 -7.42 40.35
N GLY A 95 -8.13 -6.34 40.86
CA GLY A 95 -7.55 -5.02 40.67
C GLY A 95 -8.44 -4.04 39.89
N ARG A 96 -7.89 -2.84 39.71
CA ARG A 96 -8.52 -1.71 39.03
C ARG A 96 -7.59 -1.20 37.96
N VAL A 97 -8.18 -0.67 36.89
CA VAL A 97 -7.45 -0.02 35.80
C VAL A 97 -8.00 1.39 35.61
N SER A 98 -7.13 2.38 35.55
CA SER A 98 -7.49 3.75 35.17
C SER A 98 -7.47 3.89 33.67
N ARG A 99 -8.50 4.52 33.11
CA ARG A 99 -8.64 4.85 31.68
C ARG A 99 -8.93 6.33 31.53
N ILE A 100 -8.44 6.93 30.45
CA ILE A 100 -8.76 8.31 30.10
C ILE A 100 -10.28 8.46 29.99
N HIS A 101 -10.81 9.59 30.46
CA HIS A 101 -12.23 9.89 30.37
C HIS A 101 -12.70 9.91 28.92
N PRO A 102 -13.71 9.08 28.51
CA PRO A 102 -14.12 8.94 27.11
C PRO A 102 -14.57 10.24 26.45
N GLY A 103 -15.16 11.15 27.20
CA GLY A 103 -15.54 12.48 26.72
C GLY A 103 -14.34 13.35 26.35
N LEU A 104 -13.25 13.28 27.13
CA LEU A 104 -11.99 13.95 26.78
C LEU A 104 -11.35 13.31 25.55
N GLN A 105 -11.45 12.00 25.43
CA GLN A 105 -10.94 11.24 24.29
C GLN A 105 -11.66 11.65 23.01
N ALA A 106 -13.00 11.62 22.99
CA ALA A 106 -13.83 12.03 21.84
C ALA A 106 -13.57 13.49 21.45
N ARG A 107 -13.53 14.41 22.44
CA ARG A 107 -13.24 15.82 22.21
C ARG A 107 -11.83 16.04 21.67
N GLY A 108 -10.85 15.32 22.17
CA GLY A 108 -9.49 15.38 21.68
C GLY A 108 -9.38 15.00 20.19
N TYR A 109 -10.08 13.95 19.79
CA TYR A 109 -10.16 13.55 18.38
C TYR A 109 -10.85 14.60 17.50
N ALA A 110 -11.96 15.17 17.98
CA ALA A 110 -12.66 16.22 17.26
C ALA A 110 -11.78 17.46 17.06
N ILE A 111 -11.03 17.89 18.07
CA ILE A 111 -10.10 19.03 17.97
C ILE A 111 -8.96 18.73 17.00
N GLU A 112 -8.39 17.53 17.01
CA GLU A 112 -7.33 17.15 16.06
C GLU A 112 -7.85 17.15 14.63
N LEU A 113 -9.05 16.65 14.40
CA LEU A 113 -9.70 16.66 13.08
C LEU A 113 -10.01 18.07 12.60
N VAL A 114 -10.53 18.93 13.47
CA VAL A 114 -10.77 20.35 13.18
C VAL A 114 -9.47 21.07 12.81
N ASN A 115 -8.40 20.89 13.57
CA ASN A 115 -7.10 21.48 13.30
C ASN A 115 -6.50 20.99 11.95
N GLN A 116 -6.75 19.75 11.59
CA GLN A 116 -6.36 19.22 10.28
C GLN A 116 -7.14 19.89 9.15
N MET A 117 -8.46 20.00 9.29
CA MET A 117 -9.34 20.61 8.27
C MET A 117 -9.17 22.13 8.15
N GLN A 118 -8.80 22.83 9.22
CA GLN A 118 -8.51 24.28 9.18
C GLN A 118 -7.31 24.66 8.32
N ARG A 119 -6.45 23.70 7.97
CA ARG A 119 -5.34 23.91 7.03
C ARG A 119 -5.82 23.99 5.57
N ASP A 120 -7.06 23.63 5.31
CA ASP A 120 -7.66 23.68 3.98
C ASP A 120 -8.48 24.98 3.84
N PRO A 121 -8.03 25.96 3.01
CA PRO A 121 -8.74 27.23 2.84
C PRO A 121 -10.19 27.09 2.36
N CYS A 122 -10.51 26.02 1.61
CA CYS A 122 -11.87 25.76 1.10
C CYS A 122 -12.86 25.38 2.21
N LEU A 123 -12.37 24.94 3.38
CA LEU A 123 -13.16 24.57 4.54
C LEU A 123 -13.20 25.68 5.61
N CYS A 124 -12.51 26.81 5.39
CA CYS A 124 -12.45 27.91 6.34
C CYS A 124 -13.45 29.01 6.01
N GLN A 125 -13.85 29.77 7.02
CA GLN A 125 -14.65 30.96 6.86
C GLN A 125 -13.82 32.05 6.17
N THR A 126 -14.36 32.64 5.10
CA THR A 126 -13.69 33.65 4.29
C THR A 126 -13.91 35.06 4.81
N GLU A 127 -15.00 35.29 5.58
CA GLU A 127 -15.44 36.60 6.05
C GLU A 127 -15.89 36.57 7.52
N GLY A 128 -16.02 37.75 8.13
CA GLY A 128 -16.54 37.93 9.46
C GLY A 128 -15.52 37.75 10.61
N ARG A 129 -16.02 37.79 11.86
CA ARG A 129 -15.21 37.73 13.09
C ARG A 129 -14.40 36.43 13.23
N HIS A 130 -14.81 35.37 12.58
CA HIS A 130 -14.21 34.05 12.68
C HIS A 130 -13.50 33.61 11.37
N LYS A 131 -13.07 34.58 10.57
CA LYS A 131 -12.28 34.34 9.36
C LYS A 131 -11.06 33.49 9.68
N GLY A 132 -10.84 32.41 8.87
CA GLY A 132 -9.77 31.43 9.06
C GLY A 132 -10.14 30.26 9.98
N ASN A 133 -11.25 30.34 10.72
CA ASN A 133 -11.76 29.20 11.46
C ASN A 133 -12.55 28.26 10.54
N LEU A 134 -12.66 26.99 10.95
CA LEU A 134 -13.43 26.00 10.20
C LEU A 134 -14.87 26.49 9.96
N ALA A 135 -15.35 26.37 8.74
CA ALA A 135 -16.72 26.75 8.35
C ALA A 135 -17.75 25.66 8.71
N VAL A 136 -17.31 24.54 9.21
CA VAL A 136 -18.14 23.36 9.55
C VAL A 136 -18.34 23.29 11.06
N PRO A 137 -19.58 23.31 11.58
CA PRO A 137 -19.84 23.03 12.99
C PRO A 137 -19.38 21.62 13.34
N TRP A 138 -18.94 21.44 14.57
CA TRP A 138 -18.49 20.16 15.05
C TRP A 138 -18.93 19.89 16.49
N GLY A 139 -19.08 18.60 16.79
CA GLY A 139 -19.43 18.11 18.12
C GLY A 139 -18.66 16.83 18.46
N SER A 140 -18.75 16.41 19.71
CA SER A 140 -18.21 15.14 20.17
C SER A 140 -19.13 14.53 21.20
N GLY A 141 -19.21 13.19 21.22
CA GLY A 141 -20.05 12.47 22.18
C GLY A 141 -19.49 11.11 22.56
N VAL A 142 -20.05 10.56 23.63
CA VAL A 142 -19.74 9.22 24.14
C VAL A 142 -20.95 8.33 23.99
N VAL A 143 -20.73 7.06 23.66
CA VAL A 143 -21.79 6.06 23.57
C VAL A 143 -21.48 4.89 24.51
N PHE A 144 -22.24 4.75 25.58
CA PHE A 144 -22.22 3.58 26.47
C PHE A 144 -23.22 2.54 25.99
N ALA A 145 -22.77 1.61 25.18
CA ALA A 145 -23.66 0.64 24.55
C ALA A 145 -24.31 -0.37 25.52
N ASN A 146 -23.77 -0.54 26.73
CA ASN A 146 -24.23 -1.54 27.71
C ASN A 146 -24.72 -0.93 29.04
N ILE A 147 -24.69 0.38 29.18
CA ILE A 147 -25.04 1.07 30.44
C ILE A 147 -26.37 1.80 30.21
N GLU A 148 -27.28 1.61 31.14
CA GLU A 148 -28.56 2.33 31.19
C GLU A 148 -28.38 3.71 31.82
N ARG A 149 -29.17 4.70 31.41
CA ARG A 149 -29.08 6.09 31.89
C ARG A 149 -29.16 6.17 33.41
N GLN A 150 -30.08 5.43 34.02
CA GLN A 150 -30.25 5.42 35.48
C GLN A 150 -28.97 5.05 36.21
N ARG A 151 -28.16 4.14 35.65
CA ARG A 151 -26.88 3.71 36.24
C ARG A 151 -25.78 4.79 36.22
N ILE A 152 -26.00 5.86 35.47
CA ILE A 152 -25.14 7.05 35.46
C ILE A 152 -25.71 8.09 36.43
N THR A 153 -27.00 8.27 36.49
CA THR A 153 -27.68 9.29 37.27
C THR A 153 -27.70 8.96 38.78
N ASP A 154 -27.94 7.69 39.14
CA ASP A 154 -28.01 7.28 40.54
C ASP A 154 -26.70 7.53 41.34
N PRO A 155 -25.47 7.28 40.75
CA PRO A 155 -24.22 7.65 41.41
C PRO A 155 -23.83 9.13 41.26
N HIS A 156 -24.68 9.98 40.69
CA HIS A 156 -24.40 11.38 40.33
C HIS A 156 -23.23 11.57 39.37
N TRP A 157 -23.04 10.64 38.44
CA TRP A 157 -22.01 10.74 37.37
C TRP A 157 -22.48 11.52 36.15
N ASP A 158 -23.71 12.02 36.12
CA ASP A 158 -24.29 12.89 35.10
C ASP A 158 -23.52 14.22 34.98
N GLU A 159 -22.85 14.70 36.03
CA GLU A 159 -21.91 15.83 35.94
C GLU A 159 -20.72 15.51 35.02
N PHE A 160 -20.23 14.27 35.01
CA PHE A 160 -19.09 13.83 34.17
C PHE A 160 -19.54 13.30 32.80
N PHE A 161 -20.74 12.74 32.73
CA PHE A 161 -21.36 12.22 31.50
C PHE A 161 -22.71 12.90 31.25
N PRO A 162 -22.70 14.19 30.82
CA PRO A 162 -23.93 14.94 30.60
C PRO A 162 -24.84 14.25 29.60
N HIS A 163 -26.16 14.35 29.84
CA HIS A 163 -27.16 13.73 29.00
C HIS A 163 -27.04 14.16 27.53
N GLU A 164 -26.69 15.43 27.29
CA GLU A 164 -26.58 16.04 25.98
C GLU A 164 -25.48 15.38 25.14
N THR A 165 -24.33 15.03 25.74
CA THR A 165 -23.15 14.51 25.05
C THR A 165 -22.95 13.01 25.24
N THR A 166 -23.91 12.32 25.90
CA THR A 166 -23.76 10.89 26.20
C THR A 166 -24.99 10.10 25.77
N LEU A 167 -24.82 9.15 24.87
CA LEU A 167 -25.82 8.12 24.56
C LEU A 167 -25.63 6.91 25.47
N THR A 168 -26.73 6.24 25.76
CA THR A 168 -26.80 5.06 26.63
C THR A 168 -27.49 3.91 25.90
N ARG A 169 -27.65 2.78 26.57
CA ARG A 169 -28.23 1.58 25.99
C ARG A 169 -29.63 1.82 25.41
N GLU A 170 -30.43 2.68 26.04
CA GLU A 170 -31.80 3.02 25.60
C GLU A 170 -31.80 3.76 24.27
N ASP A 171 -30.78 4.61 24.04
CA ASP A 171 -30.64 5.34 22.76
C ASP A 171 -30.27 4.39 21.60
N LEU A 172 -29.91 3.15 21.89
CA LEU A 172 -29.58 2.10 20.90
C LEU A 172 -30.69 1.02 20.77
N ALA A 173 -31.86 1.26 21.31
CA ALA A 173 -33.00 0.34 21.21
C ALA A 173 -33.48 0.22 19.76
N GLU A 174 -33.86 -0.99 19.34
CA GLU A 174 -34.29 -1.27 17.97
C GLU A 174 -35.64 -0.61 17.60
N ASP A 175 -36.45 -0.31 18.59
CA ASP A 175 -37.76 0.35 18.47
C ASP A 175 -37.69 1.88 18.57
N LEU A 176 -36.53 2.45 18.84
CA LEU A 176 -36.36 3.91 18.94
C LEU A 176 -36.67 4.57 17.60
N ASP A 177 -37.52 5.61 17.64
CA ASP A 177 -37.85 6.42 16.47
C ASP A 177 -36.58 7.05 15.84
N PRO A 178 -36.36 6.93 14.52
CA PRO A 178 -35.22 7.50 13.83
C PRO A 178 -35.02 9.02 14.06
N ALA A 179 -36.12 9.79 14.07
CA ALA A 179 -36.04 11.24 14.30
C ALA A 179 -35.58 11.56 15.74
N ALA A 180 -36.04 10.78 16.71
CA ALA A 180 -35.63 10.91 18.12
C ALA A 180 -34.11 10.59 18.26
N PHE A 181 -33.61 9.54 17.61
CA PHE A 181 -32.21 9.22 17.60
C PHE A 181 -31.35 10.33 16.95
N GLN A 182 -31.78 10.85 15.80
CA GLN A 182 -31.11 11.97 15.14
C GLN A 182 -31.10 13.22 16.03
N ALA A 183 -32.20 13.52 16.71
CA ALA A 183 -32.24 14.67 17.64
C ALA A 183 -31.24 14.50 18.78
N ARG A 184 -31.08 13.28 19.30
CA ARG A 184 -30.06 12.95 20.33
C ARG A 184 -28.64 13.16 19.81
N LEU A 185 -28.33 12.68 18.61
CA LEU A 185 -27.00 12.88 17.99
C LEU A 185 -26.66 14.36 17.83
N TRP A 186 -27.60 15.17 17.33
CA TRP A 186 -27.37 16.59 17.09
C TRP A 186 -27.47 17.44 18.35
N GLY A 187 -28.02 16.92 19.44
CA GLY A 187 -27.91 17.50 20.78
C GLY A 187 -26.49 17.52 21.34
N MET A 188 -25.58 16.71 20.78
CA MET A 188 -24.17 16.65 21.20
C MET A 188 -23.34 17.86 20.74
N PHE A 189 -23.90 18.75 19.90
CA PHE A 189 -23.26 19.99 19.51
C PHE A 189 -23.37 21.02 20.64
N THR A 190 -22.29 21.21 21.36
CA THR A 190 -22.24 22.16 22.50
C THR A 190 -21.92 23.60 22.07
N VAL A 191 -21.73 23.86 20.78
CA VAL A 191 -21.39 25.17 20.23
C VAL A 191 -22.58 25.71 19.43
N GLU A 192 -22.99 26.95 19.70
CA GLU A 192 -24.10 27.63 19.00
C GLU A 192 -23.77 28.06 17.57
N PHE A 193 -22.90 27.35 16.89
CA PHE A 193 -22.59 27.60 15.49
C PHE A 193 -23.45 26.74 14.59
N ARG A 194 -24.35 27.36 13.84
CA ARG A 194 -25.19 26.68 12.85
C ARG A 194 -24.77 27.07 11.44
N LEU A 195 -24.75 26.07 10.55
CA LEU A 195 -24.58 26.34 9.12
C LEU A 195 -25.72 27.21 8.61
N LYS A 196 -25.39 28.34 7.97
CA LYS A 196 -26.37 29.20 7.31
C LYS A 196 -26.91 28.57 6.02
N THR A 197 -26.07 27.81 5.34
CA THR A 197 -26.36 27.05 4.12
C THR A 197 -25.72 25.68 4.24
N ALA A 198 -26.32 24.67 3.61
CA ALA A 198 -25.73 23.34 3.57
C ALA A 198 -24.35 23.37 2.89
N LEU A 199 -23.48 22.46 3.30
CA LEU A 199 -22.15 22.30 2.70
C LEU A 199 -22.28 22.00 1.20
N THR A 200 -21.53 22.74 0.40
CA THR A 200 -21.45 22.53 -1.04
C THR A 200 -20.82 21.17 -1.37
N LEU A 201 -21.05 20.65 -2.58
CA LEU A 201 -20.41 19.40 -3.03
C LEU A 201 -18.89 19.45 -2.91
N PRO A 202 -18.18 20.52 -3.36
CA PRO A 202 -16.74 20.63 -3.17
C PRO A 202 -16.31 20.57 -1.70
N GLN A 203 -17.01 21.23 -0.78
CA GLN A 203 -16.71 21.20 0.65
C GLN A 203 -16.90 19.78 1.22
N ARG A 204 -17.98 19.09 0.84
CA ARG A 204 -18.22 17.68 1.24
C ARG A 204 -17.11 16.76 0.74
N ASP A 205 -16.67 16.92 -0.50
CA ASP A 205 -15.61 16.11 -1.09
C ASP A 205 -14.25 16.40 -0.43
N ARG A 206 -13.96 17.67 -0.05
CA ARG A 206 -12.77 18.01 0.73
C ARG A 206 -12.78 17.38 2.12
N ILE A 207 -13.93 17.39 2.83
CA ILE A 207 -14.06 16.72 4.14
C ILE A 207 -13.86 15.20 3.98
N ARG A 208 -14.47 14.60 2.96
CA ARG A 208 -14.28 13.18 2.64
C ARG A 208 -12.80 12.88 2.39
N TRP A 209 -12.12 13.72 1.64
CA TRP A 209 -10.70 13.62 1.38
C TRP A 209 -9.85 13.64 2.66
N HIS A 210 -10.16 14.53 3.61
CA HIS A 210 -9.45 14.61 4.88
C HIS A 210 -9.67 13.39 5.78
N LEU A 211 -10.85 12.77 5.71
CA LEU A 211 -11.22 11.61 6.52
C LEU A 211 -10.84 10.29 5.87
N PHE A 212 -11.17 10.13 4.62
CA PHE A 212 -10.93 8.92 3.86
C PHE A 212 -10.88 9.26 2.37
N PRO A 213 -9.69 9.43 1.80
CA PRO A 213 -9.55 9.74 0.38
C PRO A 213 -10.14 8.61 -0.48
N GLU A 214 -11.15 8.93 -1.24
CA GLU A 214 -11.82 8.02 -2.16
C GLU A 214 -11.66 8.51 -3.58
N ILE A 215 -11.43 7.58 -4.50
CA ILE A 215 -11.53 7.85 -5.92
C ILE A 215 -12.94 7.48 -6.37
N ARG A 216 -13.69 8.45 -6.85
CA ARG A 216 -14.83 8.17 -7.71
C ARG A 216 -14.26 7.92 -9.10
N LEU A 217 -14.25 6.68 -9.53
CA LEU A 217 -14.13 6.34 -10.94
C LEU A 217 -15.40 6.90 -11.59
N GLN A 218 -15.31 8.10 -12.15
CA GLN A 218 -16.34 8.58 -13.05
C GLN A 218 -16.35 7.62 -14.24
N THR A 219 -17.50 7.01 -14.49
CA THR A 219 -17.74 6.24 -15.70
C THR A 219 -17.35 7.11 -16.90
N GLN A 220 -16.62 6.57 -17.82
CA GLN A 220 -15.97 7.18 -18.99
C GLN A 220 -16.86 8.11 -19.87
N ALA A 221 -18.14 8.22 -19.58
CA ALA A 221 -19.12 9.03 -20.31
C ALA A 221 -19.03 10.54 -20.07
N SER A 222 -18.38 11.02 -18.98
CA SER A 222 -18.29 12.45 -18.68
C SER A 222 -16.94 13.08 -19.00
N LEU A 223 -16.00 12.31 -19.54
CA LEU A 223 -14.67 12.81 -19.95
C LEU A 223 -14.61 13.24 -21.43
N LEU A 224 -15.72 13.11 -22.16
CA LEU A 224 -15.79 13.46 -23.59
C LEU A 224 -16.49 14.80 -23.89
N ASP A 225 -16.96 15.53 -22.87
CA ASP A 225 -17.75 16.77 -23.06
C ASP A 225 -17.05 18.04 -22.58
N GLU A 226 -15.71 18.09 -22.47
CA GLU A 226 -14.99 19.35 -22.22
C GLU A 226 -13.90 19.60 -23.28
N ASP A 227 -14.33 19.76 -24.53
CA ASP A 227 -13.64 20.61 -25.50
C ASP A 227 -14.17 22.04 -25.34
N GLY A 228 -13.58 22.80 -24.47
CA GLY A 228 -13.80 24.22 -24.24
C GLY A 228 -12.47 24.94 -24.22
N ASP A 229 -12.13 25.58 -25.34
CA ASP A 229 -11.06 26.57 -25.46
C ASP A 229 -11.12 27.59 -24.31
N ASP A 230 -10.11 27.57 -23.43
CA ASP A 230 -9.78 28.78 -22.67
C ASP A 230 -8.25 28.86 -22.47
N ALA A 231 -7.66 29.81 -23.18
CA ALA A 231 -6.26 30.18 -23.08
C ALA A 231 -6.02 30.93 -21.77
N GLY A 232 -5.63 30.22 -20.72
CA GLY A 232 -5.28 30.75 -19.40
C GLY A 232 -3.80 31.07 -19.27
N GLU A 233 -3.53 32.17 -18.61
CA GLU A 233 -2.27 32.89 -18.37
C GLU A 233 -1.10 31.96 -17.88
N PRO A 234 0.17 32.27 -18.23
CA PRO A 234 1.35 31.54 -17.78
C PRO A 234 1.71 31.94 -16.35
N GLY A 235 1.38 31.07 -15.37
CA GLY A 235 1.77 31.31 -13.96
C GLY A 235 1.10 30.40 -12.92
N ALA A 236 0.06 29.67 -13.28
CA ALA A 236 -0.55 28.69 -12.38
C ALA A 236 0.21 27.34 -12.48
N THR A 237 0.64 26.78 -11.34
CA THR A 237 1.05 25.38 -11.26
C THR A 237 -0.07 24.54 -11.84
N ALA A 238 0.18 23.86 -12.96
CA ALA A 238 -0.81 23.06 -13.65
C ALA A 238 -1.46 22.06 -12.69
N ALA A 239 -2.78 21.96 -12.71
CA ALA A 239 -3.48 20.96 -11.92
C ALA A 239 -2.95 19.56 -12.31
N PRO A 240 -2.74 18.65 -11.34
CA PRO A 240 -2.22 17.32 -11.63
C PRO A 240 -3.17 16.61 -12.59
N SER A 241 -2.61 15.88 -13.55
CA SER A 241 -3.40 15.06 -14.48
C SER A 241 -4.27 14.06 -13.68
N PRO A 242 -5.40 13.60 -14.22
CA PRO A 242 -6.26 12.62 -13.55
C PRO A 242 -5.48 11.37 -13.08
N SER A 243 -4.46 10.97 -13.82
CA SER A 243 -3.56 9.85 -13.49
C SER A 243 -2.66 10.15 -12.30
N GLU A 244 -2.12 11.37 -12.20
CA GLU A 244 -1.30 11.81 -11.06
C GLU A 244 -2.16 12.01 -9.81
N ALA A 245 -3.34 12.60 -9.95
CA ALA A 245 -4.29 12.75 -8.87
C ALA A 245 -4.69 11.38 -8.29
N LEU A 246 -4.90 10.37 -9.14
CA LEU A 246 -5.15 8.99 -8.72
C LEU A 246 -4.00 8.42 -7.89
N MET A 247 -2.76 8.59 -8.34
CA MET A 247 -1.60 8.11 -7.59
C MET A 247 -1.45 8.80 -6.23
N MET A 248 -1.62 10.11 -6.19
CA MET A 248 -1.55 10.88 -4.93
C MET A 248 -2.58 10.41 -3.92
N VAL A 249 -3.81 10.11 -4.37
CA VAL A 249 -4.87 9.59 -3.49
C VAL A 249 -4.54 8.19 -2.97
N MET A 250 -4.08 7.31 -3.84
CA MET A 250 -3.74 5.95 -3.43
C MET A 250 -2.53 5.92 -2.50
N ASP A 251 -1.52 6.76 -2.75
CA ASP A 251 -0.38 6.89 -1.85
C ASP A 251 -0.80 7.44 -0.47
N LEU A 252 -1.74 8.38 -0.43
CA LEU A 252 -2.30 8.88 0.83
C LEU A 252 -3.11 7.80 1.57
N GLN A 253 -3.84 6.94 0.87
CA GLN A 253 -4.50 5.77 1.47
C GLN A 253 -3.50 4.78 2.06
N GLN A 254 -2.36 4.55 1.40
CA GLN A 254 -1.29 3.70 1.91
C GLN A 254 -0.65 4.31 3.17
N GLU A 255 -0.43 5.62 3.19
CA GLU A 255 0.04 6.32 4.38
C GLU A 255 -0.94 6.19 5.54
N GLN A 256 -2.24 6.37 5.30
CA GLN A 256 -3.27 6.20 6.32
C GLN A 256 -3.35 4.78 6.84
N LEU A 257 -3.24 3.78 5.95
CA LEU A 257 -3.17 2.38 6.35
C LEU A 257 -1.97 2.13 7.26
N ALA A 258 -0.79 2.65 6.90
CA ALA A 258 0.41 2.53 7.71
C ALA A 258 0.22 3.16 9.11
N ARG A 259 -0.39 4.34 9.17
CA ARG A 259 -0.68 5.06 10.43
C ARG A 259 -1.69 4.32 11.31
N SER A 260 -2.68 3.65 10.70
CA SER A 260 -3.75 2.94 11.42
C SER A 260 -3.36 1.56 11.95
N MET A 261 -2.15 1.08 11.67
CA MET A 261 -1.77 -0.31 11.99
C MET A 261 -1.68 -0.61 13.48
N GLY A 262 -1.51 0.35 14.37
CA GLY A 262 -1.33 0.09 15.79
C GLY A 262 -0.13 -0.83 16.10
N GLU A 263 -0.11 -1.45 17.27
CA GLU A 263 0.94 -2.37 17.72
C GLU A 263 0.64 -3.83 17.33
N GLY A 264 1.65 -4.70 17.49
CA GLY A 264 1.55 -6.13 17.25
C GLY A 264 1.91 -6.57 15.83
N HIS A 265 1.77 -7.87 15.58
CA HIS A 265 2.06 -8.46 14.27
C HIS A 265 1.00 -8.08 13.25
N ARG A 266 1.43 -7.72 12.04
CA ARG A 266 0.57 -7.34 10.91
C ARG A 266 1.01 -8.06 9.65
N VAL A 267 0.06 -8.54 8.88
CA VAL A 267 0.30 -9.10 7.55
C VAL A 267 -0.49 -8.31 6.53
N ILE A 268 0.17 -7.88 5.47
CA ILE A 268 -0.49 -7.22 4.34
C ILE A 268 -0.29 -8.09 3.11
N HIS A 269 -1.38 -8.63 2.64
CA HIS A 269 -1.46 -9.26 1.34
C HIS A 269 -1.74 -8.21 0.27
N GLY A 270 -1.08 -8.30 -0.87
CA GLY A 270 -1.37 -7.35 -1.93
C GLY A 270 -0.82 -7.78 -3.27
N VAL A 271 -1.58 -7.47 -4.33
CA VAL A 271 -1.13 -7.69 -5.71
C VAL A 271 0.06 -6.79 -6.07
N ALA A 272 0.78 -7.14 -7.13
CA ALA A 272 1.81 -6.27 -7.69
C ALA A 272 1.24 -4.87 -8.01
N GLY A 273 2.01 -3.80 -7.77
CA GLY A 273 1.55 -2.43 -7.99
C GLY A 273 0.48 -1.91 -7.02
N SER A 274 0.24 -2.58 -5.89
CA SER A 274 -0.70 -2.12 -4.85
C SER A 274 -0.07 -1.20 -3.80
N GLY A 275 1.21 -0.85 -3.91
CA GLY A 275 1.89 0.09 -3.02
C GLY A 275 2.42 -0.49 -1.70
N LYS A 276 2.58 -1.81 -1.58
CA LYS A 276 3.10 -2.48 -0.36
C LYS A 276 4.38 -1.83 0.20
N THR A 277 5.38 -1.61 -0.64
CA THR A 277 6.66 -1.01 -0.23
C THR A 277 6.49 0.41 0.32
N MET A 278 5.54 1.20 -0.21
CA MET A 278 5.25 2.53 0.33
C MET A 278 4.63 2.46 1.72
N ILE A 279 3.75 1.49 1.98
CA ILE A 279 3.21 1.24 3.32
C ILE A 279 4.35 0.94 4.31
N LEU A 280 5.33 0.12 3.90
CA LEU A 280 6.51 -0.18 4.71
C LEU A 280 7.29 1.10 5.04
N VAL A 281 7.54 1.95 4.04
CA VAL A 281 8.27 3.22 4.21
C VAL A 281 7.54 4.17 5.16
N TYR A 282 6.23 4.36 5.00
CA TYR A 282 5.43 5.18 5.91
C TYR A 282 5.38 4.61 7.33
N ARG A 283 5.28 3.28 7.45
CA ARG A 283 5.32 2.62 8.76
C ARG A 283 6.66 2.77 9.45
N ALA A 284 7.77 2.63 8.71
CA ALA A 284 9.12 2.87 9.23
C ALA A 284 9.27 4.31 9.75
N GLN A 285 8.79 5.29 9.01
CA GLN A 285 8.82 6.70 9.41
C GLN A 285 8.02 6.94 10.70
N GLN A 286 6.84 6.34 10.82
CA GLN A 286 6.01 6.45 12.01
C GLN A 286 6.69 5.81 13.22
N LEU A 287 7.22 4.59 13.08
CA LEU A 287 7.87 3.86 14.16
C LEU A 287 9.17 4.55 14.59
N ALA A 288 9.96 5.09 13.64
CA ALA A 288 11.15 5.84 13.95
C ALA A 288 10.85 7.12 14.76
N ALA A 289 9.73 7.78 14.52
CA ALA A 289 9.31 8.94 15.31
C ALA A 289 8.84 8.56 16.73
N ALA A 290 8.35 7.35 16.95
CA ALA A 290 7.81 6.89 18.24
C ALA A 290 8.82 6.10 19.08
N ALA A 291 9.76 5.38 18.46
CA ALA A 291 10.73 4.53 19.14
C ALA A 291 11.84 5.34 19.84
N ARG A 292 12.49 4.73 20.84
CA ARG A 292 13.68 5.30 21.50
C ARG A 292 14.83 5.45 20.50
N PRO A 293 15.65 6.52 20.58
CA PRO A 293 16.75 6.77 19.65
C PRO A 293 17.73 5.61 19.51
N ASP A 294 18.03 4.91 20.58
CA ASP A 294 19.04 3.85 20.63
C ASP A 294 18.55 2.49 20.14
N TRP A 295 17.27 2.37 19.76
CA TRP A 295 16.69 1.09 19.36
C TRP A 295 16.42 1.05 17.86
N PRO A 296 17.19 0.26 17.09
CA PRO A 296 17.06 0.23 15.64
C PRO A 296 15.78 -0.47 15.17
N ILE A 297 15.31 -0.07 14.01
CA ILE A 297 14.26 -0.74 13.24
C ILE A 297 14.94 -1.53 12.13
N LEU A 298 14.59 -2.80 11.95
CA LEU A 298 15.13 -3.64 10.90
C LEU A 298 14.12 -3.83 9.76
N VAL A 299 14.57 -3.60 8.52
CA VAL A 299 13.86 -3.96 7.31
C VAL A 299 14.61 -5.07 6.60
N LEU A 300 13.94 -6.19 6.41
CA LEU A 300 14.48 -7.34 5.68
C LEU A 300 13.77 -7.50 4.34
N CYS A 301 14.55 -7.80 3.30
CA CYS A 301 14.06 -8.18 1.99
C CYS A 301 14.93 -9.30 1.40
N TYR A 302 14.43 -9.95 0.35
CA TYR A 302 15.14 -11.09 -0.23
C TYR A 302 16.29 -10.67 -1.13
N ASN A 303 16.09 -9.69 -2.02
CA ASN A 303 17.07 -9.34 -3.05
C ASN A 303 17.79 -8.00 -2.80
N ARG A 304 19.04 -7.89 -3.28
CA ARG A 304 19.88 -6.71 -3.11
C ARG A 304 19.34 -5.44 -3.78
N PRO A 305 18.82 -5.48 -5.02
CA PRO A 305 18.28 -4.28 -5.66
C PRO A 305 17.12 -3.66 -4.89
N LEU A 306 16.20 -4.47 -4.35
CA LEU A 306 15.10 -3.99 -3.52
C LEU A 306 15.63 -3.38 -2.22
N ALA A 307 16.60 -4.04 -1.55
CA ALA A 307 17.25 -3.49 -0.37
C ALA A 307 17.86 -2.13 -0.64
N ALA A 308 18.64 -1.99 -1.73
CA ALA A 308 19.24 -0.73 -2.11
C ALA A 308 18.21 0.37 -2.41
N ARG A 309 17.08 0.02 -3.04
CA ARG A 309 15.97 0.96 -3.31
C ARG A 309 15.30 1.42 -2.02
N ILE A 310 14.98 0.50 -1.11
CA ILE A 310 14.36 0.83 0.19
C ILE A 310 15.34 1.67 1.02
N ASP A 311 16.62 1.33 1.08
CA ASP A 311 17.65 2.09 1.79
C ASP A 311 17.75 3.53 1.26
N ALA A 312 17.75 3.71 -0.07
CA ALA A 312 17.74 5.04 -0.69
C ALA A 312 16.48 5.84 -0.30
N LEU A 313 15.31 5.21 -0.25
CA LEU A 313 14.07 5.84 0.20
C LEU A 313 14.12 6.22 1.69
N MET A 314 14.75 5.41 2.54
CA MET A 314 14.95 5.74 3.96
C MET A 314 15.89 6.92 4.14
N ARG A 315 17.03 6.94 3.42
CA ARG A 315 17.99 8.07 3.42
C ARG A 315 17.34 9.37 2.95
N GLN A 316 16.57 9.33 1.88
CA GLN A 316 15.84 10.50 1.38
C GLN A 316 14.90 11.12 2.42
N ARG A 317 14.44 10.31 3.39
CA ARG A 317 13.58 10.73 4.51
C ARG A 317 14.34 10.99 5.80
N GLY A 318 15.66 10.92 5.81
CA GLY A 318 16.49 11.09 7.01
C GLY A 318 16.28 10.00 8.07
N LEU A 319 16.02 8.77 7.64
CA LEU A 319 15.75 7.62 8.53
C LEU A 319 16.91 6.63 8.61
N ASP A 320 18.00 6.86 7.91
CA ASP A 320 19.14 5.95 7.76
C ASP A 320 19.89 5.63 9.06
N GLU A 321 19.87 6.54 10.03
CA GLU A 321 20.43 6.29 11.38
C GLU A 321 19.53 5.39 12.24
N ARG A 322 18.23 5.32 11.94
CA ARG A 322 17.21 4.65 12.73
C ARG A 322 16.72 3.34 12.12
N VAL A 323 16.77 3.22 10.80
CA VAL A 323 16.24 2.11 10.02
C VAL A 323 17.37 1.41 9.29
N GLN A 324 17.62 0.18 9.66
CA GLN A 324 18.61 -0.68 9.02
C GLN A 324 17.93 -1.51 7.93
N VAL A 325 18.30 -1.30 6.67
CA VAL A 325 17.81 -2.09 5.55
C VAL A 325 18.84 -3.13 5.14
N ARG A 326 18.46 -4.41 5.12
CA ARG A 326 19.33 -5.54 4.80
C ARG A 326 18.61 -6.57 3.94
N THR A 327 19.37 -7.30 3.12
CA THR A 327 18.86 -8.60 2.66
C THR A 327 18.94 -9.61 3.80
N PHE A 328 18.07 -10.62 3.83
CA PHE A 328 18.11 -11.63 4.89
C PHE A 328 19.49 -12.31 5.00
N HIS A 329 20.06 -12.73 3.89
CA HIS A 329 21.41 -13.34 3.88
C HIS A 329 22.52 -12.34 4.27
N GLY A 330 22.38 -11.07 3.92
CA GLY A 330 23.31 -10.02 4.35
C GLY A 330 23.25 -9.80 5.85
N TRP A 331 22.05 -9.78 6.41
CA TRP A 331 21.85 -9.73 7.86
C TRP A 331 22.42 -10.98 8.57
N CYS A 332 22.22 -12.17 8.01
CA CYS A 332 22.83 -13.40 8.54
C CYS A 332 24.35 -13.33 8.54
N TYR A 333 24.95 -12.75 7.49
CA TYR A 333 26.39 -12.55 7.40
C TYR A 333 26.88 -11.62 8.50
N ASP A 334 26.24 -10.44 8.67
CA ASP A 334 26.57 -9.47 9.70
C ASP A 334 26.47 -10.09 11.11
N MET A 335 25.43 -10.91 11.38
CA MET A 335 25.25 -11.62 12.65
C MET A 335 26.35 -12.67 12.87
N ALA A 336 26.67 -13.45 11.85
CA ALA A 336 27.70 -14.49 11.97
C ALA A 336 29.08 -13.90 12.22
N ASP A 337 29.38 -12.76 11.61
CA ASP A 337 30.63 -12.03 11.84
C ASP A 337 30.68 -11.43 13.25
N THR A 338 29.63 -10.71 13.65
CA THR A 338 29.52 -10.06 14.97
C THR A 338 29.63 -11.07 16.12
N TYR A 339 28.96 -12.21 16.01
CA TYR A 339 28.94 -13.23 17.06
C TYR A 339 29.94 -14.38 16.83
N GLN A 340 30.87 -14.22 15.88
CA GLN A 340 31.95 -15.15 15.58
C GLN A 340 31.49 -16.60 15.36
N LEU A 341 30.39 -16.79 14.61
CA LEU A 341 29.84 -18.11 14.36
C LEU A 341 30.62 -18.90 13.30
N GLY A 342 31.53 -18.25 12.59
CA GLY A 342 32.22 -18.78 11.41
C GLY A 342 31.29 -18.81 10.20
N ILE A 343 31.82 -18.45 9.04
CA ILE A 343 31.05 -18.37 7.78
C ILE A 343 31.27 -19.67 6.99
N PRO A 344 30.21 -20.49 6.77
CA PRO A 344 30.31 -21.69 5.94
C PRO A 344 30.72 -21.31 4.51
N LYS A 345 31.53 -22.14 3.86
CA LYS A 345 31.98 -21.93 2.49
C LYS A 345 31.68 -23.13 1.61
N LYS A 346 31.20 -22.84 0.39
CA LYS A 346 31.06 -23.82 -0.69
C LYS A 346 32.12 -23.46 -1.76
N GLY A 347 33.27 -24.13 -1.69
CA GLY A 347 34.45 -23.72 -2.42
C GLY A 347 35.04 -22.41 -1.88
N PHE A 348 35.20 -21.40 -2.75
CA PHE A 348 35.74 -20.09 -2.38
C PHE A 348 34.66 -19.06 -1.98
N ARG A 349 33.38 -19.40 -2.10
CA ARG A 349 32.25 -18.49 -1.82
C ARG A 349 31.54 -18.87 -0.53
N PRO A 350 30.95 -17.91 0.20
CA PRO A 350 30.05 -18.21 1.30
C PRO A 350 28.90 -19.12 0.84
N ASP A 351 28.59 -20.11 1.66
CA ASP A 351 27.36 -20.91 1.54
C ASP A 351 26.26 -20.20 2.33
N TYR A 352 25.42 -19.46 1.62
CA TYR A 352 24.42 -18.60 2.24
C TYR A 352 23.28 -19.39 2.88
N ASP A 353 22.91 -20.57 2.37
CA ASP A 353 21.86 -21.40 2.94
C ASP A 353 22.35 -22.00 4.27
N ALA A 354 23.55 -22.61 4.27
CA ALA A 354 24.16 -23.13 5.49
C ALA A 354 24.47 -22.02 6.53
N LEU A 355 24.72 -20.79 6.07
CA LEU A 355 24.90 -19.62 6.93
C LEU A 355 23.56 -19.22 7.60
N ALA A 356 22.47 -19.19 6.84
CA ALA A 356 21.14 -18.89 7.36
C ALA A 356 20.73 -19.90 8.43
N ASP A 357 20.89 -21.20 8.17
CA ASP A 357 20.60 -22.26 9.14
C ASP A 357 21.39 -22.09 10.42
N ARG A 358 22.69 -21.81 10.31
CA ARG A 358 23.59 -21.56 11.46
C ARG A 358 23.14 -20.37 12.31
N VAL A 359 22.69 -19.30 11.69
CA VAL A 359 22.18 -18.11 12.40
C VAL A 359 20.86 -18.40 13.08
N VAL A 360 19.94 -19.13 12.42
CA VAL A 360 18.67 -19.58 13.01
C VAL A 360 18.92 -20.43 14.25
N GLU A 361 19.82 -21.39 14.17
CA GLU A 361 20.23 -22.23 15.32
C GLU A 361 20.88 -21.40 16.43
N ALA A 362 21.74 -20.43 16.09
CA ALA A 362 22.42 -19.59 17.08
C ALA A 362 21.43 -18.72 17.87
N VAL A 363 20.37 -18.20 17.24
CA VAL A 363 19.30 -17.47 17.95
C VAL A 363 18.48 -18.43 18.83
N ALA A 364 18.16 -19.64 18.32
CA ALA A 364 17.41 -20.63 19.08
C ALA A 364 18.15 -21.04 20.37
N HIS A 365 19.48 -21.18 20.31
CA HIS A 365 20.34 -21.55 21.45
C HIS A 365 20.84 -20.33 22.28
N GLY A 366 20.37 -19.12 21.98
CA GLY A 366 20.75 -17.91 22.74
C GLY A 366 22.18 -17.41 22.52
N ARG A 367 22.90 -17.90 21.50
CA ARG A 367 24.22 -17.40 21.11
C ARG A 367 24.12 -16.02 20.44
N ILE A 368 23.02 -15.76 19.72
CA ILE A 368 22.61 -14.44 19.24
C ILE A 368 21.47 -13.98 20.13
N PRO A 369 21.51 -12.78 20.72
CA PRO A 369 20.44 -12.25 21.55
C PRO A 369 19.13 -12.14 20.76
N ARG A 370 18.02 -12.35 21.45
CA ARG A 370 16.67 -12.04 20.95
C ARG A 370 16.33 -10.58 21.23
N ALA A 371 15.21 -10.11 20.71
CA ALA A 371 14.66 -8.77 21.00
C ALA A 371 15.63 -7.62 20.70
N GLN A 372 16.38 -7.68 19.60
CA GLN A 372 17.39 -6.69 19.24
C GLN A 372 16.81 -5.44 18.56
N TYR A 373 15.58 -5.51 18.08
CA TYR A 373 14.99 -4.45 17.26
C TYR A 373 13.68 -3.95 17.85
N ALA A 374 13.48 -2.63 17.81
CA ALA A 374 12.22 -2.00 18.19
C ALA A 374 11.06 -2.43 17.29
N ALA A 375 11.36 -2.71 16.01
CA ALA A 375 10.41 -3.23 15.05
C ALA A 375 11.15 -3.99 13.94
N LEU A 376 10.45 -4.96 13.35
CA LEU A 376 10.91 -5.69 12.17
C LEU A 376 9.88 -5.58 11.07
N MET A 377 10.32 -5.30 9.85
CA MET A 377 9.48 -5.28 8.67
C MET A 377 10.09 -6.16 7.59
N ILE A 378 9.27 -6.97 6.93
CA ILE A 378 9.70 -7.89 5.87
C ILE A 378 8.97 -7.52 4.60
N ASP A 379 9.71 -7.17 3.54
CA ASP A 379 9.15 -7.01 2.19
C ASP A 379 9.39 -8.26 1.36
N GLU A 380 8.46 -8.58 0.46
CA GLU A 380 8.45 -9.77 -0.39
C GLU A 380 8.61 -11.08 0.43
N ALA A 381 7.89 -11.19 1.53
CA ALA A 381 7.99 -12.31 2.48
C ALA A 381 7.67 -13.69 1.87
N HIS A 382 6.98 -13.74 0.74
CA HIS A 382 6.73 -14.99 0.00
C HIS A 382 8.01 -15.66 -0.54
N ASP A 383 9.13 -14.94 -0.59
CA ASP A 383 10.45 -15.48 -0.95
C ASP A 383 11.20 -16.06 0.26
N PHE A 384 10.71 -15.83 1.50
CA PHE A 384 11.34 -16.31 2.71
C PHE A 384 10.97 -17.77 3.00
N GLU A 385 11.89 -18.51 3.56
CA GLU A 385 11.62 -19.85 4.07
C GLU A 385 10.90 -19.80 5.42
N ASP A 386 10.17 -20.87 5.75
CA ASP A 386 9.43 -20.96 7.01
C ASP A 386 10.35 -20.82 8.24
N ALA A 387 11.58 -21.34 8.17
CA ALA A 387 12.58 -21.22 9.24
C ALA A 387 12.98 -19.74 9.46
N TRP A 388 13.11 -18.97 8.39
CA TRP A 388 13.45 -17.56 8.46
C TRP A 388 12.29 -16.73 9.00
N LEU A 389 11.06 -17.06 8.60
CA LEU A 389 9.86 -16.40 9.14
C LEU A 389 9.66 -16.71 10.63
N ARG A 390 10.00 -17.92 11.11
CA ARG A 390 9.99 -18.26 12.55
C ARG A 390 11.00 -17.45 13.37
N LEU A 391 12.06 -16.99 12.75
CA LEU A 391 13.06 -16.15 13.40
C LEU A 391 12.54 -14.73 13.65
N ALA A 392 11.75 -14.19 12.74
CA ALA A 392 11.31 -12.79 12.76
C ALA A 392 10.66 -12.34 14.08
N PRO A 393 9.68 -13.06 14.68
CA PRO A 393 9.09 -12.67 15.96
C PRO A 393 10.09 -12.65 17.13
N GLN A 394 11.15 -13.46 17.04
CA GLN A 394 12.15 -13.57 18.11
C GLN A 394 13.13 -12.38 18.14
N LEU A 395 13.27 -11.67 17.02
CA LEU A 395 14.16 -10.52 16.89
C LEU A 395 13.52 -9.21 17.36
N VAL A 396 12.19 -9.16 17.45
CA VAL A 396 11.43 -7.98 17.87
C VAL A 396 11.34 -7.93 19.40
N ASP A 397 11.46 -6.72 19.95
CA ASP A 397 11.23 -6.48 21.38
C ASP A 397 9.78 -6.82 21.76
N PRO A 398 9.57 -7.71 22.75
CA PRO A 398 8.24 -8.06 23.22
C PRO A 398 7.41 -6.85 23.74
N ALA A 399 8.07 -5.79 24.19
CA ALA A 399 7.39 -4.59 24.68
C ALA A 399 6.74 -3.79 23.54
N THR A 400 7.36 -3.76 22.36
CA THR A 400 6.79 -3.11 21.17
C THR A 400 5.98 -4.08 20.32
N ASN A 401 6.39 -5.34 20.28
CA ASN A 401 5.80 -6.43 19.52
C ASN A 401 5.46 -6.04 18.06
N SER A 402 6.27 -5.14 17.46
CA SER A 402 5.97 -4.51 16.18
C SER A 402 6.59 -5.27 15.01
N LEU A 403 5.81 -6.15 14.38
CA LEU A 403 6.20 -6.93 13.19
C LEU A 403 5.25 -6.65 12.03
N LEU A 404 5.79 -6.23 10.88
CA LEU A 404 5.05 -6.06 9.63
C LEU A 404 5.57 -7.02 8.56
N VAL A 405 4.69 -7.80 7.98
CA VAL A 405 5.00 -8.74 6.90
C VAL A 405 4.20 -8.36 5.65
N LEU A 406 4.89 -8.05 4.57
CA LEU A 406 4.29 -7.78 3.26
C LEU A 406 4.42 -9.02 2.38
N TYR A 407 3.30 -9.47 1.87
CA TYR A 407 3.18 -10.73 1.13
C TYR A 407 2.47 -10.51 -0.20
N ASP A 408 2.99 -11.08 -1.28
CA ASP A 408 2.36 -11.04 -2.60
C ASP A 408 1.76 -12.41 -2.94
N ASP A 409 0.44 -12.51 -2.90
CA ASP A 409 -0.25 -13.78 -3.13
C ASP A 409 -0.11 -14.27 -4.57
N ALA A 410 -0.10 -13.35 -5.55
CA ALA A 410 0.04 -13.68 -6.97
C ALA A 410 1.42 -14.28 -7.28
N GLN A 411 2.44 -13.95 -6.50
CA GLN A 411 3.79 -14.47 -6.66
C GLN A 411 4.05 -15.72 -5.81
N SER A 412 3.26 -15.97 -4.76
CA SER A 412 3.38 -17.13 -3.87
C SER A 412 2.84 -18.43 -4.47
N ILE A 413 1.86 -18.35 -5.34
CA ILE A 413 1.22 -19.50 -6.03
C ILE A 413 2.26 -20.38 -6.78
N TYR A 414 3.48 -19.92 -6.89
CA TYR A 414 4.56 -20.46 -7.71
C TYR A 414 5.56 -21.34 -6.99
N ARG A 415 5.48 -21.41 -5.68
CA ARG A 415 6.10 -22.54 -4.97
C ARG A 415 5.07 -23.68 -4.98
N GLN A 416 5.51 -24.92 -5.27
CA GLN A 416 4.67 -26.14 -5.28
C GLN A 416 3.59 -26.10 -4.19
N PRO A 417 2.40 -26.73 -4.37
CA PRO A 417 1.33 -26.72 -3.38
C PRO A 417 1.89 -27.16 -2.03
N ARG A 418 2.44 -26.22 -1.29
CA ARG A 418 2.97 -26.47 0.04
C ARG A 418 1.78 -26.81 0.92
N ARG A 419 1.98 -27.76 1.82
CA ARG A 419 1.16 -27.99 3.00
C ARG A 419 0.61 -26.66 3.49
N LYS A 420 -0.66 -26.64 3.90
CA LYS A 420 -1.38 -25.49 4.46
C LYS A 420 -0.43 -24.59 5.27
N PHE A 421 0.03 -23.49 4.68
CA PHE A 421 0.87 -22.52 5.35
C PHE A 421 -0.03 -21.56 6.12
N SER A 422 0.26 -21.35 7.39
CA SER A 422 -0.39 -20.36 8.23
C SER A 422 0.69 -19.50 8.89
N PHE A 423 0.52 -18.19 8.91
CA PHE A 423 1.43 -17.30 9.63
C PHE A 423 1.54 -17.66 11.12
N ALA A 424 0.47 -18.17 11.72
CA ALA A 424 0.46 -18.68 13.08
C ALA A 424 1.44 -19.86 13.26
N SER A 425 1.63 -20.72 12.23
CA SER A 425 2.55 -21.86 12.28
C SER A 425 4.03 -21.47 12.37
N VAL A 426 4.35 -20.22 12.00
CA VAL A 426 5.68 -19.64 12.10
C VAL A 426 5.79 -18.60 13.25
N GLY A 427 4.81 -18.54 14.16
CA GLY A 427 4.82 -17.65 15.31
C GLY A 427 4.40 -16.18 15.00
N ILE A 428 3.86 -15.92 13.82
CA ILE A 428 3.36 -14.60 13.43
C ILE A 428 1.87 -14.51 13.78
N GLU A 429 1.56 -13.87 14.90
CA GLU A 429 0.21 -13.76 15.44
C GLU A 429 -0.54 -12.57 14.82
N ALA A 430 -0.91 -12.67 13.54
CA ALA A 430 -1.62 -11.63 12.80
C ALA A 430 -3.14 -11.91 12.66
N ARG A 431 -3.71 -12.86 13.41
CA ARG A 431 -5.14 -13.18 13.34
C ARG A 431 -5.98 -11.93 13.62
N GLY A 432 -6.88 -11.57 12.68
CA GLY A 432 -7.66 -10.33 12.72
C GLY A 432 -6.88 -9.05 12.43
N ARG A 433 -5.61 -9.13 12.07
CA ARG A 433 -4.72 -8.02 11.75
C ARG A 433 -4.09 -8.17 10.36
N THR A 434 -4.81 -8.84 9.48
CA THR A 434 -4.44 -9.05 8.08
C THR A 434 -5.20 -8.05 7.22
N SER A 435 -4.50 -7.38 6.31
CA SER A 435 -5.10 -6.46 5.33
C SER A 435 -4.84 -6.99 3.92
N VAL A 436 -5.81 -6.79 3.03
CA VAL A 436 -5.73 -7.27 1.64
C VAL A 436 -5.86 -6.11 0.67
N LEU A 437 -4.85 -5.89 -0.17
CA LEU A 437 -4.79 -4.85 -1.18
C LEU A 437 -5.06 -5.46 -2.57
N LYS A 438 -6.26 -5.25 -3.09
CA LYS A 438 -6.72 -5.85 -4.35
C LYS A 438 -6.46 -4.98 -5.58
N VAL A 439 -6.25 -3.68 -5.39
CA VAL A 439 -6.18 -2.70 -6.48
C VAL A 439 -4.74 -2.49 -6.89
N ASN A 440 -4.44 -2.76 -8.15
CA ASN A 440 -3.22 -2.31 -8.80
C ASN A 440 -3.47 -0.90 -9.36
N TYR A 441 -2.96 0.12 -8.70
CA TYR A 441 -3.13 1.53 -9.10
C TYR A 441 -1.87 2.12 -9.76
N ARG A 442 -0.76 1.40 -9.71
CA ARG A 442 0.53 1.90 -10.20
C ARG A 442 0.75 1.63 -11.68
N ASN A 443 0.34 0.45 -12.17
CA ASN A 443 0.47 0.13 -13.58
C ASN A 443 -0.63 0.80 -14.40
N THR A 444 -0.32 1.15 -15.65
CA THR A 444 -1.33 1.57 -16.61
C THR A 444 -2.16 0.38 -17.07
N ALA A 445 -3.41 0.64 -17.48
CA ALA A 445 -4.33 -0.39 -17.94
C ALA A 445 -3.77 -1.13 -19.17
N GLU A 446 -3.07 -0.41 -20.05
CA GLU A 446 -2.45 -0.93 -21.28
C GLU A 446 -1.31 -1.90 -20.95
N ALA A 447 -0.40 -1.52 -20.03
CA ALA A 447 0.70 -2.39 -19.60
C ALA A 447 0.17 -3.63 -18.85
N LEU A 448 -0.81 -3.45 -17.96
CA LEU A 448 -1.42 -4.55 -17.21
C LEU A 448 -2.19 -5.50 -18.13
N LYS A 449 -2.93 -4.98 -19.11
CA LYS A 449 -3.65 -5.78 -20.11
C LYS A 449 -2.70 -6.67 -20.91
N LEU A 450 -1.57 -6.11 -21.40
CA LEU A 450 -0.56 -6.88 -22.11
C LEU A 450 0.06 -7.95 -21.22
N ALA A 451 0.48 -7.60 -19.99
CA ALA A 451 1.06 -8.53 -19.05
C ALA A 451 0.11 -9.70 -18.75
N THR A 452 -1.16 -9.40 -18.49
CA THR A 452 -2.19 -10.42 -18.23
C THR A 452 -2.47 -11.28 -19.47
N ALA A 453 -2.53 -10.69 -20.66
CA ALA A 453 -2.73 -11.43 -21.91
C ALA A 453 -1.55 -12.37 -22.21
N THR A 454 -0.32 -11.93 -21.93
CA THR A 454 0.91 -12.73 -22.13
C THR A 454 0.98 -13.90 -21.14
N ALA A 455 0.61 -13.70 -19.89
CA ALA A 455 0.53 -14.76 -18.87
C ALA A 455 -0.65 -15.72 -19.08
N GLY A 456 -1.69 -15.28 -19.79
CA GLY A 456 -2.78 -16.09 -20.34
C GLY A 456 -3.46 -17.04 -19.37
N GLN A 457 -3.48 -18.34 -19.74
CA GLN A 457 -4.13 -19.43 -18.99
C GLN A 457 -3.51 -19.71 -17.62
N LEU A 458 -2.27 -19.29 -17.39
CA LEU A 458 -1.57 -19.56 -16.13
C LEU A 458 -2.16 -18.80 -14.94
N LEU A 459 -2.76 -17.62 -15.19
CA LEU A 459 -3.50 -16.87 -14.17
C LEU A 459 -4.92 -17.41 -13.95
N ARG A 460 -5.43 -18.25 -14.88
CA ARG A 460 -6.77 -18.87 -14.81
C ARG A 460 -6.76 -20.31 -14.29
N GLY A 461 -5.59 -20.94 -14.16
CA GLY A 461 -5.40 -22.33 -13.79
C GLY A 461 -5.74 -22.71 -12.34
N GLY A 462 -6.52 -21.92 -11.62
CA GLY A 462 -6.95 -22.16 -10.26
C GLY A 462 -8.46 -22.04 -10.03
N GLU A 463 -9.31 -22.17 -11.08
CA GLU A 463 -10.72 -22.45 -10.83
C GLU A 463 -10.85 -23.93 -10.42
N PRO A 464 -11.27 -24.25 -9.20
CA PRO A 464 -11.70 -25.60 -8.91
C PRO A 464 -12.98 -25.86 -9.71
N ASP A 465 -12.93 -26.83 -10.61
CA ASP A 465 -14.13 -27.47 -11.13
C ASP A 465 -14.99 -27.94 -9.93
N GLY A 466 -16.14 -27.36 -9.80
CA GLY A 466 -17.12 -27.75 -8.79
C GLY A 466 -17.32 -26.71 -7.70
N ALA A 467 -18.38 -25.92 -7.87
CA ALA A 467 -19.05 -25.28 -6.76
C ALA A 467 -19.49 -26.37 -5.77
N VAL A 468 -18.76 -26.54 -4.69
CA VAL A 468 -19.22 -27.26 -3.52
C VAL A 468 -19.52 -26.21 -2.46
N ASP A 469 -20.82 -25.92 -2.30
CA ASP A 469 -21.35 -25.39 -1.07
C ASP A 469 -20.92 -26.34 0.07
N GLY A 470 -19.95 -25.90 0.86
CA GLY A 470 -19.45 -26.68 1.97
C GLY A 470 -18.66 -25.78 2.90
N GLN A 471 -19.30 -25.37 3.98
CA GLN A 471 -18.67 -24.86 5.19
C GLN A 471 -17.51 -25.79 5.56
N GLY A 472 -16.29 -25.39 5.24
CA GLY A 472 -15.07 -25.99 5.70
C GLY A 472 -14.13 -24.87 6.12
N GLU A 473 -14.02 -24.61 7.43
CA GLU A 473 -12.98 -23.81 8.05
C GLU A 473 -11.61 -24.42 7.72
N GLY A 474 -11.08 -24.10 6.55
CA GLY A 474 -9.72 -24.42 6.14
C GLY A 474 -8.82 -23.25 6.48
N ASP A 475 -8.01 -23.42 7.50
CA ASP A 475 -7.01 -22.47 8.04
C ASP A 475 -5.82 -22.29 7.05
N SER A 476 -6.08 -21.74 5.83
CA SER A 476 -5.03 -21.30 4.92
C SER A 476 -5.13 -19.79 4.74
N ASP A 477 -4.11 -19.07 5.24
CA ASP A 477 -4.00 -17.61 5.16
C ASP A 477 -3.69 -17.10 3.73
N ILE A 478 -3.67 -17.96 2.72
CA ILE A 478 -3.35 -17.62 1.33
C ILE A 478 -4.65 -17.32 0.57
N VAL A 479 -4.80 -16.08 0.13
CA VAL A 479 -5.96 -15.60 -0.62
C VAL A 479 -5.58 -15.44 -2.09
N GLN A 480 -6.11 -16.26 -2.99
CA GLN A 480 -5.95 -16.07 -4.44
C GLN A 480 -6.70 -14.81 -4.90
N GLN A 481 -6.02 -13.88 -5.56
CA GLN A 481 -6.62 -12.63 -6.02
C GLN A 481 -6.22 -12.29 -7.45
N THR A 482 -7.22 -11.96 -8.26
CA THR A 482 -6.99 -11.35 -9.57
C THR A 482 -6.79 -9.83 -9.39
N PRO A 483 -5.71 -9.23 -9.93
CA PRO A 483 -5.49 -7.80 -9.82
C PRO A 483 -6.62 -6.99 -10.49
N LEU A 484 -7.22 -6.07 -9.75
CA LEU A 484 -8.16 -5.10 -10.29
C LEU A 484 -7.38 -3.85 -10.69
N GLY A 485 -7.35 -3.50 -11.98
CA GLY A 485 -6.74 -2.25 -12.45
C GLY A 485 -7.55 -1.04 -11.99
N ALA A 486 -6.87 0.02 -11.55
CA ALA A 486 -7.51 1.28 -11.11
C ALA A 486 -7.94 2.18 -12.28
N GLY A 487 -7.83 1.73 -13.54
CA GLY A 487 -8.23 2.51 -14.72
C GLY A 487 -7.25 3.61 -15.13
N ARG A 488 -6.02 3.60 -14.61
CA ARG A 488 -4.97 4.54 -15.04
C ARG A 488 -4.56 4.23 -16.47
N SER A 489 -4.67 5.22 -17.36
CA SER A 489 -4.23 5.12 -18.76
C SER A 489 -2.81 5.61 -18.95
N GLY A 490 -2.11 5.07 -19.94
CA GLY A 490 -0.77 5.46 -20.34
C GLY A 490 -0.47 5.08 -21.80
N PRO A 491 0.79 5.25 -22.24
CA PRO A 491 1.18 4.86 -23.58
C PRO A 491 0.94 3.37 -23.84
N ALA A 492 0.46 3.03 -25.01
CA ALA A 492 0.38 1.64 -25.43
C ALA A 492 1.78 0.99 -25.41
N PRO A 493 1.94 -0.23 -24.87
CA PRO A 493 3.21 -0.94 -24.92
C PRO A 493 3.72 -1.09 -26.35
N GLU A 494 5.03 -0.95 -26.55
CA GLU A 494 5.67 -1.02 -27.86
C GLU A 494 6.56 -2.27 -27.97
N LEU A 495 6.51 -2.99 -29.10
CA LEU A 495 7.46 -4.05 -29.44
C LEU A 495 8.39 -3.54 -30.57
N LEU A 496 9.67 -3.38 -30.23
CA LEU A 496 10.74 -2.96 -31.13
C LEU A 496 11.49 -4.18 -31.63
N ARG A 497 11.59 -4.34 -32.94
CA ARG A 497 12.25 -5.48 -33.58
C ARG A 497 13.50 -5.02 -34.34
N GLY A 498 14.67 -5.45 -33.84
CA GLY A 498 15.95 -5.30 -34.51
C GLY A 498 16.32 -6.58 -35.25
N ARG A 499 17.19 -6.49 -36.25
CA ARG A 499 17.77 -7.66 -36.97
C ARG A 499 18.92 -8.28 -36.19
N THR A 500 19.55 -7.48 -35.32
CA THR A 500 20.71 -7.87 -34.52
C THR A 500 20.53 -7.34 -33.08
N PRO A 501 21.21 -7.92 -32.09
CA PRO A 501 21.20 -7.40 -30.72
C PRO A 501 21.65 -5.93 -30.61
N ARG A 502 22.51 -5.48 -31.51
CA ARG A 502 22.97 -4.09 -31.59
C ARG A 502 21.85 -3.16 -32.06
N GLU A 503 21.14 -3.54 -33.12
CA GLU A 503 20.03 -2.75 -33.68
C GLU A 503 18.87 -2.67 -32.69
N GLU A 504 18.52 -3.78 -32.03
CA GLU A 504 17.58 -3.79 -30.92
C GLU A 504 17.99 -2.81 -29.82
N ALA A 505 19.26 -2.86 -29.39
CA ALA A 505 19.80 -2.00 -28.34
C ALA A 505 19.75 -0.51 -28.71
N GLU A 506 20.02 -0.18 -29.97
CA GLU A 506 19.93 1.20 -30.49
C GLU A 506 18.47 1.72 -30.41
N LEU A 507 17.51 0.92 -30.86
CA LEU A 507 16.09 1.26 -30.78
C LEU A 507 15.61 1.47 -29.35
N ILE A 508 16.02 0.60 -28.44
CA ILE A 508 15.69 0.75 -27.00
C ILE A 508 16.33 2.01 -26.42
N ALA A 509 17.61 2.27 -26.73
CA ALA A 509 18.30 3.45 -26.23
C ALA A 509 17.67 4.75 -26.74
N ASP A 510 17.14 4.78 -27.98
CA ASP A 510 16.40 5.93 -28.50
C ASP A 510 15.12 6.19 -27.72
N ARG A 511 14.35 5.14 -27.38
CA ARG A 511 13.14 5.29 -26.55
C ARG A 511 13.43 5.77 -25.13
N LEU A 512 14.53 5.32 -24.54
CA LEU A 512 14.93 5.79 -23.22
C LEU A 512 15.46 7.24 -23.27
N ALA A 513 16.15 7.63 -24.36
CA ALA A 513 16.56 9.01 -24.57
C ALA A 513 15.36 9.96 -24.77
N GLU A 514 14.33 9.53 -25.48
CA GLU A 514 13.06 10.26 -25.59
C GLU A 514 12.42 10.47 -24.21
N ALA A 515 12.34 9.41 -23.37
CA ALA A 515 11.78 9.51 -22.04
C ALA A 515 12.59 10.47 -21.13
N LEU A 516 13.93 10.53 -21.30
CA LEU A 516 14.77 11.52 -20.62
C LEU A 516 14.47 12.95 -21.08
N ALA A 517 14.26 13.15 -22.40
CA ALA A 517 13.90 14.43 -22.95
C ALA A 517 12.49 14.89 -22.48
N ASP A 518 11.58 13.94 -22.23
CA ASP A 518 10.27 14.17 -21.60
C ASP A 518 10.36 14.46 -20.08
N GLY A 519 11.57 14.51 -19.50
CA GLY A 519 11.81 14.86 -18.09
C GLY A 519 11.77 13.67 -17.12
N VAL A 520 11.71 12.44 -17.59
CA VAL A 520 11.75 11.25 -16.71
C VAL A 520 13.14 11.09 -16.09
N SER A 521 13.21 10.93 -14.76
CA SER A 521 14.48 10.73 -14.06
C SER A 521 15.17 9.43 -14.52
N PRO A 522 16.51 9.43 -14.75
CA PRO A 522 17.24 8.21 -15.05
C PRO A 522 17.07 7.10 -14.02
N ALA A 523 16.93 7.47 -12.73
CA ALA A 523 16.70 6.51 -11.65
C ALA A 523 15.35 5.78 -11.75
N ASP A 524 14.39 6.36 -12.45
CA ASP A 524 13.04 5.81 -12.65
C ASP A 524 12.91 5.07 -13.99
N MET A 525 14.04 4.74 -14.63
CA MET A 525 14.10 3.93 -15.84
C MET A 525 14.82 2.61 -15.57
N GLY A 526 14.22 1.50 -15.99
CA GLY A 526 14.77 0.15 -15.87
C GLY A 526 14.93 -0.57 -17.20
N VAL A 527 16.10 -1.17 -17.43
CA VAL A 527 16.32 -2.13 -18.52
C VAL A 527 16.43 -3.53 -17.92
N LEU A 528 15.54 -4.39 -18.34
CA LEU A 528 15.40 -5.75 -17.81
C LEU A 528 15.72 -6.78 -18.88
N ALA A 529 16.48 -7.82 -18.56
CA ALA A 529 16.79 -8.91 -19.46
C ALA A 529 16.72 -10.27 -18.77
N ARG A 530 16.51 -11.34 -19.55
CA ARG A 530 16.52 -12.71 -18.98
C ARG A 530 17.88 -13.08 -18.41
N ARG A 531 18.96 -12.65 -19.06
CA ARG A 531 20.35 -12.90 -18.68
C ARG A 531 21.19 -11.62 -18.76
N HIS A 532 22.30 -11.63 -18.04
CA HIS A 532 23.20 -10.48 -17.93
C HIS A 532 23.87 -10.07 -19.24
N ASP A 533 24.23 -11.05 -20.07
CA ASP A 533 24.88 -10.83 -21.36
C ASP A 533 24.00 -10.03 -22.33
N LEU A 534 22.69 -10.16 -22.22
CA LEU A 534 21.71 -9.42 -23.04
C LEU A 534 21.63 -7.92 -22.68
N LEU A 535 22.17 -7.51 -21.53
CA LEU A 535 22.24 -6.09 -21.13
C LEU A 535 23.41 -5.35 -21.77
N ASP A 536 24.50 -6.07 -22.17
CA ASP A 536 25.73 -5.45 -22.66
C ASP A 536 25.54 -4.56 -23.89
N PRO A 537 24.78 -4.97 -24.94
CA PRO A 537 24.53 -4.13 -26.08
C PRO A 537 23.79 -2.83 -25.74
N VAL A 538 22.77 -2.90 -24.87
CA VAL A 538 21.97 -1.73 -24.46
C VAL A 538 22.79 -0.78 -23.60
N GLU A 539 23.61 -1.30 -22.68
CA GLU A 539 24.51 -0.50 -21.88
C GLU A 539 25.46 0.31 -22.75
N LYS A 540 26.05 -0.31 -23.78
CA LYS A 540 26.92 0.37 -24.76
C LYS A 540 26.15 1.43 -25.56
N ALA A 541 24.94 1.12 -26.01
CA ALA A 541 24.12 2.06 -26.77
C ALA A 541 23.71 3.30 -25.96
N LEU A 542 23.40 3.12 -24.65
CA LEU A 542 23.12 4.21 -23.72
C LEU A 542 24.36 5.07 -23.44
N HIS A 543 25.52 4.44 -23.20
CA HIS A 543 26.79 5.16 -22.99
C HIS A 543 27.18 6.01 -24.21
N LEU A 544 26.96 5.51 -25.45
CA LEU A 544 27.19 6.28 -26.67
C LEU A 544 26.32 7.54 -26.77
N ARG A 545 25.17 7.56 -26.09
CA ARG A 545 24.26 8.72 -25.97
C ARG A 545 24.54 9.57 -24.74
N GLY A 546 25.64 9.29 -23.98
CA GLY A 546 26.00 9.99 -22.76
C GLY A 546 25.11 9.65 -21.56
N ILE A 547 24.29 8.61 -21.65
CA ILE A 547 23.36 8.20 -20.60
C ILE A 547 24.10 7.26 -19.64
N ARG A 548 24.15 7.64 -18.35
CA ARG A 548 24.77 6.81 -17.30
C ARG A 548 23.89 5.60 -17.01
N THR A 549 24.54 4.47 -16.69
CA THR A 549 23.86 3.23 -16.33
C THR A 549 24.43 2.65 -15.05
N GLN A 550 23.60 1.93 -14.31
CA GLN A 550 23.97 1.20 -13.10
C GLN A 550 23.47 -0.23 -13.14
N ARG A 551 24.40 -1.20 -13.05
CA ARG A 551 24.03 -2.63 -12.90
C ARG A 551 23.75 -2.95 -11.45
N LEU A 552 22.48 -3.23 -11.14
CA LEU A 552 22.00 -3.37 -9.77
C LEU A 552 22.57 -4.58 -9.01
N GLN A 553 23.02 -5.63 -9.67
CA GLN A 553 23.60 -6.79 -9.00
C GLN A 553 24.99 -6.55 -8.40
N ARG A 554 25.70 -5.55 -8.92
CA ARG A 554 27.05 -5.17 -8.44
C ARG A 554 27.02 -3.99 -7.47
N ALA A 555 25.88 -3.30 -7.41
CA ALA A 555 25.75 -2.07 -6.64
C ALA A 555 25.28 -2.35 -5.21
N GLY A 556 25.97 -1.78 -4.22
CA GLY A 556 25.48 -1.71 -2.84
C GLY A 556 24.61 -0.48 -2.57
N THR A 557 24.54 0.46 -3.53
CA THR A 557 23.85 1.75 -3.41
C THR A 557 22.95 2.00 -4.62
N TRP A 558 21.96 2.87 -4.49
CA TRP A 558 21.09 3.33 -5.57
C TRP A 558 21.54 4.71 -6.05
N GLU A 559 22.06 4.79 -7.28
CA GLU A 559 22.53 6.04 -7.88
C GLU A 559 21.34 6.81 -8.52
N PRO A 560 21.12 8.09 -8.17
CA PRO A 560 19.97 8.84 -8.67
C PRO A 560 20.07 9.21 -10.15
N ASP A 561 21.28 9.34 -10.72
CA ASP A 561 21.52 9.86 -12.06
C ASP A 561 21.84 8.78 -13.09
N SER A 562 21.33 7.57 -12.92
CA SER A 562 21.64 6.45 -13.82
C SER A 562 20.43 5.58 -14.12
N VAL A 563 20.33 5.09 -15.36
CA VAL A 563 19.37 4.06 -15.78
C VAL A 563 19.75 2.72 -15.16
N LYS A 564 18.76 2.01 -14.62
CA LYS A 564 18.97 0.75 -13.87
C LYS A 564 18.95 -0.44 -14.81
N LEU A 565 20.00 -1.24 -14.79
CA LEU A 565 20.13 -2.48 -15.58
C LEU A 565 20.08 -3.67 -14.63
N THR A 566 19.17 -4.61 -14.87
CA THR A 566 19.03 -5.80 -14.02
C THR A 566 18.43 -6.98 -14.77
N THR A 567 18.43 -8.17 -14.18
CA THR A 567 17.72 -9.32 -14.75
C THR A 567 16.24 -9.30 -14.37
N LEU A 568 15.40 -10.02 -15.15
CA LEU A 568 13.98 -10.17 -14.85
C LEU A 568 13.76 -10.68 -13.42
N HIS A 569 14.55 -11.64 -12.94
CA HIS A 569 14.47 -12.17 -11.57
C HIS A 569 14.80 -11.10 -10.51
N ALA A 570 15.86 -10.34 -10.72
CA ALA A 570 16.32 -9.36 -9.74
C ALA A 570 15.51 -8.05 -9.78
N SER A 571 14.62 -7.88 -10.77
CA SER A 571 13.67 -6.75 -10.84
C SER A 571 12.48 -6.89 -9.89
N LYS A 572 12.32 -8.05 -9.27
CA LYS A 572 11.23 -8.32 -8.34
C LYS A 572 11.22 -7.30 -7.19
N GLY A 573 10.05 -6.74 -6.88
CA GLY A 573 9.89 -5.69 -5.88
C GLY A 573 10.30 -4.28 -6.34
N LEU A 574 10.97 -4.14 -7.51
CA LEU A 574 11.29 -2.84 -8.08
C LEU A 574 10.11 -2.31 -8.91
N GLU A 575 10.06 -0.99 -9.06
CA GLU A 575 9.10 -0.30 -9.91
C GLU A 575 9.81 0.87 -10.60
N PHE A 576 9.52 1.07 -11.88
CA PHE A 576 10.10 2.13 -12.71
C PHE A 576 9.02 2.82 -13.52
N HIS A 577 9.15 4.12 -13.73
CA HIS A 577 8.28 4.87 -14.62
C HIS A 577 8.32 4.28 -16.05
N THR A 578 9.51 4.02 -16.54
CA THR A 578 9.73 3.43 -17.87
C THR A 578 10.53 2.13 -17.75
N VAL A 579 10.01 1.06 -18.29
CA VAL A 579 10.69 -0.25 -18.37
C VAL A 579 10.93 -0.63 -19.81
N ALA A 580 12.19 -1.01 -20.11
CA ALA A 580 12.56 -1.67 -21.35
C ALA A 580 12.92 -3.15 -21.04
N ILE A 581 12.20 -4.10 -21.63
CA ILE A 581 12.55 -5.53 -21.57
C ILE A 581 13.27 -5.89 -22.86
N VAL A 582 14.52 -6.34 -22.76
CA VAL A 582 15.39 -6.61 -23.91
C VAL A 582 15.71 -8.08 -24.05
N GLY A 583 15.94 -8.53 -25.29
CA GLY A 583 16.25 -9.91 -25.56
C GLY A 583 15.04 -10.84 -25.36
N LEU A 584 13.83 -10.41 -25.71
CA LEU A 584 12.59 -11.16 -25.50
C LEU A 584 12.62 -12.55 -26.17
N GLN A 585 13.42 -12.75 -27.23
CA GLN A 585 13.66 -14.05 -27.88
C GLN A 585 14.34 -15.07 -26.96
N ALA A 586 14.93 -14.65 -25.84
CA ALA A 586 15.52 -15.54 -24.83
C ALA A 586 14.50 -16.04 -23.78
N VAL A 587 13.21 -15.74 -23.95
CA VAL A 587 12.11 -16.19 -23.10
C VAL A 587 11.16 -17.04 -23.95
N PRO A 588 10.75 -18.24 -23.49
CA PRO A 588 11.20 -18.96 -22.29
C PRO A 588 12.63 -19.50 -22.42
N ASP A 589 13.36 -19.58 -21.30
CA ASP A 589 14.66 -20.23 -21.25
C ASP A 589 14.47 -21.75 -21.15
N ALA A 590 15.17 -22.50 -22.00
CA ALA A 590 15.03 -23.96 -22.10
C ALA A 590 15.43 -24.74 -20.83
N HIS A 591 16.14 -24.09 -19.90
CA HIS A 591 16.60 -24.71 -18.64
C HIS A 591 15.61 -24.58 -17.49
N HIS A 592 14.51 -23.87 -17.70
CA HIS A 592 13.48 -23.60 -16.69
C HIS A 592 12.10 -24.07 -17.16
N SER A 593 11.16 -24.21 -16.23
CA SER A 593 9.80 -24.57 -16.63
C SER A 593 9.17 -23.40 -17.42
N GLU A 594 8.46 -23.73 -18.48
CA GLU A 594 7.80 -22.73 -19.33
C GLU A 594 6.85 -21.85 -18.50
N GLU A 595 6.19 -22.44 -17.54
CA GLU A 595 5.29 -21.76 -16.60
C GLU A 595 6.00 -20.70 -15.75
N GLU A 596 7.18 -21.02 -15.19
CA GLU A 596 8.01 -20.07 -14.43
C GLU A 596 8.48 -18.91 -15.29
N GLU A 597 8.85 -19.17 -16.55
CA GLU A 597 9.30 -18.15 -17.48
C GLU A 597 8.21 -17.15 -17.86
N TRP A 598 6.98 -17.62 -18.10
CA TRP A 598 5.84 -16.74 -18.36
C TRP A 598 5.49 -15.86 -17.15
N ARG A 599 5.59 -16.43 -15.97
CA ARG A 599 5.38 -15.70 -14.72
C ARG A 599 6.43 -14.63 -14.51
N LEU A 600 7.68 -14.99 -14.76
CA LEU A 600 8.80 -14.07 -14.66
C LEU A 600 8.61 -12.89 -15.61
N LEU A 601 8.16 -13.16 -16.85
CA LEU A 601 7.87 -12.13 -17.82
C LEU A 601 6.69 -11.25 -17.38
N TYR A 602 5.61 -11.84 -16.83
CA TYR A 602 4.51 -11.09 -16.23
C TYR A 602 4.99 -10.15 -15.12
N VAL A 603 5.79 -10.66 -14.18
CA VAL A 603 6.36 -9.85 -13.12
C VAL A 603 7.20 -8.71 -13.67
N ALA A 604 8.03 -8.96 -14.68
CA ALA A 604 8.86 -7.94 -15.30
C ALA A 604 8.04 -6.85 -16.01
N MET A 605 6.98 -7.22 -16.75
CA MET A 605 6.07 -6.26 -17.38
C MET A 605 5.36 -5.37 -16.35
N THR A 606 4.94 -5.94 -15.22
CA THR A 606 4.29 -5.19 -14.13
C THR A 606 5.25 -4.30 -13.34
N ARG A 607 6.54 -4.27 -13.65
CA ARG A 607 7.48 -3.28 -13.11
C ARG A 607 7.33 -1.89 -13.74
N ALA A 608 6.70 -1.80 -14.91
CA ALA A 608 6.42 -0.53 -15.61
C ALA A 608 5.22 0.17 -14.97
N THR A 609 5.44 1.34 -14.40
CA THR A 609 4.33 2.13 -13.85
C THR A 609 3.67 3.05 -14.88
N TYR A 610 4.35 3.37 -15.99
CA TYR A 610 3.79 4.24 -17.03
C TYR A 610 4.09 3.73 -18.44
N ARG A 611 5.35 3.57 -18.84
CA ARG A 611 5.74 3.18 -20.21
C ARG A 611 6.41 1.80 -20.21
N LEU A 612 5.93 0.89 -21.04
CA LEU A 612 6.51 -0.44 -21.25
C LEU A 612 6.99 -0.57 -22.70
N VAL A 613 8.27 -0.84 -22.88
CA VAL A 613 8.92 -1.08 -24.17
C VAL A 613 9.51 -2.48 -24.16
N LEU A 614 9.31 -3.24 -25.22
CA LEU A 614 9.84 -4.59 -25.37
C LEU A 614 10.75 -4.63 -26.59
N GLY A 615 11.89 -5.30 -26.49
CA GLY A 615 12.86 -5.47 -27.56
C GLY A 615 13.06 -6.93 -27.92
N ALA A 616 13.23 -7.20 -29.21
CA ALA A 616 13.56 -8.52 -29.71
C ALA A 616 14.43 -8.43 -31.00
N CYS A 617 15.39 -9.36 -31.13
CA CYS A 617 16.18 -9.55 -32.34
C CYS A 617 16.09 -10.99 -32.90
N GLY A 618 14.99 -11.68 -32.63
CA GLY A 618 14.70 -13.04 -33.07
C GLY A 618 13.26 -13.42 -32.80
N GLU A 619 12.93 -14.67 -33.01
CA GLU A 619 11.60 -15.23 -32.77
C GLU A 619 11.60 -16.13 -31.53
N SER A 620 10.52 -16.11 -30.79
CA SER A 620 10.22 -17.05 -29.68
C SER A 620 8.74 -17.01 -29.34
N GLY A 621 8.26 -17.96 -28.55
CA GLY A 621 6.89 -17.95 -28.08
C GLY A 621 6.52 -16.65 -27.32
N ALA A 622 7.47 -16.02 -26.63
CA ALA A 622 7.25 -14.72 -25.99
C ALA A 622 7.08 -13.59 -27.02
N VAL A 623 7.90 -13.56 -28.04
CA VAL A 623 7.80 -12.56 -29.12
C VAL A 623 6.45 -12.69 -29.83
N GLU A 624 6.02 -13.91 -30.16
CA GLU A 624 4.73 -14.16 -30.81
C GLU A 624 3.54 -13.74 -29.93
N ARG A 625 3.52 -14.14 -28.63
CA ARG A 625 2.43 -13.78 -27.74
C ARG A 625 2.34 -12.27 -27.49
N VAL A 626 3.48 -11.61 -27.35
CA VAL A 626 3.53 -10.15 -27.20
C VAL A 626 3.07 -9.46 -28.49
N ALA A 627 3.49 -9.94 -29.67
CA ALA A 627 3.11 -9.35 -30.95
C ALA A 627 1.59 -9.38 -31.20
N VAL A 628 0.87 -10.38 -30.70
CA VAL A 628 -0.61 -10.44 -30.79
C VAL A 628 -1.29 -9.35 -29.95
N GLY A 629 -0.67 -8.95 -28.84
CA GLY A 629 -1.23 -7.97 -27.88
C GLY A 629 -0.80 -6.52 -28.12
N VAL A 630 0.13 -6.26 -29.03
CA VAL A 630 0.76 -4.94 -29.22
C VAL A 630 0.71 -4.53 -30.68
N SER A 631 0.54 -3.24 -30.97
CA SER A 631 0.78 -2.68 -32.30
C SER A 631 2.26 -2.81 -32.65
N VAL A 632 2.60 -3.74 -33.53
CA VAL A 632 3.99 -3.96 -34.00
C VAL A 632 4.42 -2.75 -34.81
N LYS A 633 5.27 -1.90 -34.25
CA LYS A 633 6.03 -0.92 -35.03
C LYS A 633 7.36 -1.56 -35.45
N ALA A 634 7.41 -2.10 -36.64
CA ALA A 634 8.67 -2.40 -37.31
C ALA A 634 9.28 -1.05 -37.72
N VAL A 635 10.11 -0.46 -36.91
CA VAL A 635 10.84 0.77 -37.28
C VAL A 635 12.09 0.34 -38.02
N TYR A 636 12.00 0.25 -39.34
CA TYR A 636 13.21 0.24 -40.17
C TYR A 636 13.80 1.65 -40.13
N SER A 637 15.03 1.80 -39.63
CA SER A 637 15.75 3.07 -39.76
C SER A 637 15.96 3.41 -41.24
N PRO A 638 15.58 4.62 -41.70
CA PRO A 638 15.70 4.99 -43.12
C PRO A 638 17.13 5.02 -43.66
N ALA A 639 18.12 5.09 -42.79
CA ALA A 639 19.55 5.17 -43.14
C ALA A 639 20.12 3.91 -43.86
N VAL A 640 19.41 2.77 -43.85
CA VAL A 640 19.87 1.54 -44.52
C VAL A 640 19.18 1.31 -45.86
N ALA A 641 18.11 2.04 -46.14
CA ALA A 641 17.38 1.90 -47.43
C ALA A 641 18.15 2.49 -48.62
N GLU A 642 18.97 3.52 -48.40
CA GLU A 642 19.78 4.14 -49.48
C GLU A 642 20.98 3.28 -49.90
N VAL A 643 21.53 2.44 -49.03
CA VAL A 643 22.67 1.58 -49.42
C VAL A 643 22.22 0.38 -50.29
N ASN A 644 21.00 -0.11 -50.13
CA ASN A 644 20.51 -1.22 -50.93
C ASN A 644 19.96 -0.82 -52.32
N GLN A 645 19.56 0.44 -52.53
CA GLN A 645 19.20 0.90 -53.90
C GLN A 645 20.43 1.09 -54.79
N ASN A 646 21.59 1.43 -54.22
CA ASN A 646 22.83 1.56 -54.99
C ASN A 646 23.47 0.21 -55.38
N TYR A 647 23.12 -0.90 -54.74
CA TYR A 647 23.60 -2.23 -55.10
C TYR A 647 22.74 -2.93 -56.19
N GLN A 648 21.50 -2.52 -56.39
CA GLN A 648 20.63 -3.07 -57.45
C GLN A 648 20.77 -2.35 -58.80
N LEU A 649 21.38 -1.17 -58.85
CA LEU A 649 21.59 -0.41 -60.08
C LEU A 649 22.95 -0.66 -60.76
N SER A 650 23.87 -1.39 -60.11
CA SER A 650 25.20 -1.71 -60.68
C SER A 650 25.29 -3.11 -61.32
N GLY A 651 24.18 -3.86 -61.42
CA GLY A 651 24.13 -5.24 -61.93
C GLY A 651 23.54 -5.43 -63.33
N GLN A 652 23.30 -4.38 -64.12
CA GLN A 652 22.89 -4.48 -65.48
C GLN A 652 23.88 -3.73 -66.39
N ALA A 653 24.92 -4.42 -66.83
CA ALA A 653 25.68 -4.08 -68.06
C ALA A 653 25.78 -5.32 -68.95
N THR A 654 25.19 -5.18 -70.02
CA THR A 654 24.90 -6.06 -71.14
C THR A 654 26.12 -6.68 -71.85
N PRO A 655 25.94 -7.80 -72.56
CA PRO A 655 26.97 -8.36 -73.39
C PRO A 655 26.79 -7.88 -74.85
N THR A 656 27.88 -7.57 -75.45
CA THR A 656 28.12 -7.87 -76.87
C THR A 656 29.54 -8.32 -76.98
#